data_ae8786e6e7514922da5298e930a25e4f
#
_entry.id   ae8786e6e7514922da5298e930a25e4f
#
_cell.length_a   1.000
_cell.length_b   1.000
_cell.length_c   1.000
_cell.angle_alpha   90.00
_cell.angle_beta   90.00
_cell.angle_gamma   90.00
#
_symmetry.space_group_name_H-M   'P 1'
#
loop_
_entity.id
_entity.type
_entity.pdbx_description
1 polymer ?
#
loop_
_entity_poly.entity_id
_entity_poly.type
_entity_poly.pdbx_seq_one_letter_code
_entity_poly.pdbx_strand_id
1 'polypeptide(L)'
;MLKDEVGRNVLESRKPISTRQTCGGDCHDYDFITNSFHFQQGKAEIDPQLLAAYSIAPFNSSPGMFGKYSILPNRQLTHAGITDVSDADMSQPEWLMKCGTCHTGGGISEYDLRGRRFLTPEAKPTGSLDPSYTIRDRESGQVIPWDWQKSGIAEGDCFLCHVPKASRGARKKEMVAGNFRWANNATLSETGITARQHNGTFTYDRSAFNPDGSVKRELLDLSDPTLENCSQCHGFSAKSATTIQAIQHADIMRGTEKSGWIFNGAKISDTASPNISGKDKMNYPWDVHAAEKVICIDCHFAPNNPGRMIHEDAKKNLRYRPLGEDIAVYLKRPDHNFARGNIPPETVNLARHNTMRGCGDCHDAEKTHAFLPYKTKHFQALSCQTCHIPAVHFWAYRSDDWAFVFDTGGSRITYRGVDGSIVDPESEVTGYLPAYIPTPDKNNRLQIRPTNLITGVYWFDKNKQRPVFTWQMQSAFFAGKNGEEWTYRPEIVRAFADKEGIIDIPQAVYDTPEKIALVKGLLQKYAGVADPELRIEVVPWAMSHSIAGKGQATRDCIACHARKSILFRPVDLNSFLPQGVPVMFRGKQLPVVAFAGKEPAFDNRALLSSFYIIGHSRALWVEWLGWLSIASVVLFSILHGALRLLGGLK
;
A
#
# COMPACT_ATOMS: atom_id res chain seq x y z
N MET A 1 1.94 -3.71 35.58
CA MET A 1 0.58 -4.03 36.06
C MET A 1 -0.43 -3.62 35.02
N LEU A 2 -1.35 -4.50 34.62
CA LEU A 2 -2.42 -4.13 33.69
C LEU A 2 -3.53 -3.39 34.45
N LYS A 3 -3.96 -2.26 33.90
CA LYS A 3 -4.93 -1.34 34.53
C LYS A 3 -6.19 -1.20 33.68
N ASP A 4 -7.33 -1.02 34.32
CA ASP A 4 -8.59 -0.64 33.67
C ASP A 4 -8.64 0.88 33.39
N GLU A 5 -9.74 1.37 32.81
CA GLU A 5 -9.95 2.77 32.43
C GLU A 5 -9.88 3.79 33.59
N VAL A 6 -10.03 3.33 34.81
CA VAL A 6 -9.92 4.16 36.05
C VAL A 6 -8.63 3.88 36.81
N GLY A 7 -7.68 3.14 36.24
CA GLY A 7 -6.36 2.89 36.79
C GLY A 7 -6.28 1.74 37.82
N ARG A 8 -7.35 0.96 38.03
CA ARG A 8 -7.35 -0.18 38.94
C ARG A 8 -6.77 -1.42 38.29
N ASN A 9 -6.23 -2.33 39.09
CA ASN A 9 -5.75 -3.62 38.59
C ASN A 9 -6.91 -4.41 37.96
N VAL A 10 -6.70 -4.92 36.75
CA VAL A 10 -7.72 -5.69 36.00
C VAL A 10 -8.10 -7.00 36.66
N LEU A 11 -7.23 -7.59 37.50
CA LEU A 11 -7.56 -8.79 38.29
C LEU A 11 -8.66 -8.53 39.33
N GLU A 12 -8.67 -7.33 39.88
CA GLU A 12 -9.64 -6.91 40.90
C GLU A 12 -10.92 -6.41 40.24
N SER A 13 -10.75 -5.52 39.25
CA SER A 13 -11.88 -4.86 38.60
C SER A 13 -12.62 -5.75 37.61
N ARG A 14 -11.93 -6.74 37.02
CA ARG A 14 -12.42 -7.60 35.90
C ARG A 14 -12.92 -6.80 34.69
N LYS A 15 -12.42 -5.56 34.54
CA LYS A 15 -12.76 -4.65 33.46
C LYS A 15 -11.76 -4.79 32.32
N PRO A 16 -12.08 -4.25 31.12
CA PRO A 16 -11.15 -4.23 29.99
C PRO A 16 -9.83 -3.53 30.32
N ILE A 17 -8.76 -3.97 29.66
CA ILE A 17 -7.45 -3.32 29.77
C ILE A 17 -7.50 -1.96 29.06
N SER A 18 -7.14 -0.91 29.79
CA SER A 18 -6.85 0.40 29.25
C SER A 18 -5.33 0.55 29.03
N THR A 19 -4.90 0.67 27.79
CA THR A 19 -3.50 0.96 27.47
C THR A 19 -3.12 2.38 27.81
N ARG A 20 -4.07 3.32 27.75
CA ARG A 20 -3.88 4.69 28.23
C ARG A 20 -3.46 4.71 29.71
N GLN A 21 -4.05 3.86 30.55
CA GLN A 21 -3.69 3.76 31.96
C GLN A 21 -2.49 2.83 32.22
N THR A 22 -2.40 1.75 31.43
CA THR A 22 -1.36 0.72 31.62
C THR A 22 0.01 1.23 31.13
N CYS A 23 0.07 1.80 29.95
CA CYS A 23 1.30 2.25 29.30
C CYS A 23 1.50 3.77 29.44
N GLY A 24 0.40 4.53 29.26
CA GLY A 24 0.41 5.99 29.31
C GLY A 24 0.69 6.52 30.69
N GLY A 25 -0.01 6.11 31.70
CA GLY A 25 0.12 6.53 33.10
C GLY A 25 1.31 7.46 33.41
N ASP A 26 2.32 6.91 34.07
CA ASP A 26 3.53 7.66 34.42
C ASP A 26 4.72 7.38 33.46
N CYS A 27 4.61 6.37 32.58
CA CYS A 27 5.74 5.86 31.78
C CYS A 27 5.86 6.51 30.41
N HIS A 28 4.77 6.52 29.64
CA HIS A 28 4.78 7.02 28.26
C HIS A 28 3.81 8.19 28.07
N ASP A 29 4.14 9.13 27.20
CA ASP A 29 3.23 10.18 26.75
C ASP A 29 2.27 9.58 25.71
N TYR A 30 1.16 9.04 26.20
CA TYR A 30 0.18 8.33 25.39
C TYR A 30 -0.38 9.20 24.26
N ASP A 31 -0.71 10.46 24.53
CA ASP A 31 -1.30 11.36 23.54
C ASP A 31 -0.29 11.75 22.46
N PHE A 32 0.97 11.95 22.82
CA PHE A 32 2.05 12.15 21.86
C PHE A 32 2.21 10.94 20.92
N ILE A 33 2.25 9.72 21.49
CA ILE A 33 2.43 8.48 20.75
C ILE A 33 1.24 8.25 19.81
N THR A 34 0.02 8.34 20.32
CA THR A 34 -1.19 8.06 19.55
C THR A 34 -1.55 9.16 18.55
N ASN A 35 -0.88 10.30 18.60
CA ASN A 35 -0.97 11.31 17.54
C ASN A 35 -0.12 10.98 16.29
N SER A 36 0.61 9.87 16.32
CA SER A 36 1.40 9.40 15.17
C SER A 36 0.53 8.69 14.13
N PHE A 37 1.00 8.62 12.87
CA PHE A 37 0.19 8.18 11.73
C PHE A 37 -0.36 6.74 11.84
N HIS A 38 0.31 5.83 12.55
CA HIS A 38 -0.19 4.48 12.80
C HIS A 38 -1.51 4.46 13.60
N PHE A 39 -1.76 5.49 14.40
CA PHE A 39 -2.96 5.62 15.23
C PHE A 39 -4.04 6.52 14.60
N GLN A 40 -3.73 7.21 13.50
CA GLN A 40 -4.62 8.19 12.89
C GLN A 40 -5.47 7.64 11.74
N GLN A 41 -5.51 6.34 11.54
CA GLN A 41 -6.28 5.67 10.49
C GLN A 41 -6.10 6.28 9.09
N GLY A 42 -4.95 6.89 8.84
CA GLY A 42 -4.62 7.56 7.60
C GLY A 42 -4.89 9.06 7.57
N LYS A 43 -5.57 9.64 8.55
CA LYS A 43 -5.83 11.09 8.59
C LYS A 43 -4.54 11.91 8.60
N ALA A 44 -3.51 11.47 9.33
CA ALA A 44 -2.22 12.18 9.39
C ALA A 44 -1.45 12.20 8.05
N GLU A 45 -1.91 11.47 7.05
CA GLU A 45 -1.37 11.50 5.69
C GLU A 45 -2.09 12.50 4.79
N ILE A 46 -3.23 13.03 5.22
CA ILE A 46 -3.98 14.06 4.54
C ILE A 46 -3.70 15.38 5.25
N ASP A 47 -2.74 16.13 4.72
CA ASP A 47 -2.40 17.46 5.22
C ASP A 47 -2.92 18.50 4.21
N PRO A 48 -3.96 19.27 4.54
CA PRO A 48 -4.54 20.26 3.63
C PRO A 48 -3.55 21.32 3.16
N GLN A 49 -2.57 21.71 4.00
CA GLN A 49 -1.56 22.69 3.64
C GLN A 49 -0.57 22.11 2.62
N LEU A 50 -0.17 20.85 2.81
CA LEU A 50 0.70 20.16 1.85
C LEU A 50 -0.04 19.86 0.54
N LEU A 51 -1.32 19.48 0.60
CA LEU A 51 -2.15 19.30 -0.59
C LEU A 51 -2.17 20.56 -1.45
N ALA A 52 -2.45 21.71 -0.83
CA ALA A 52 -2.47 23.00 -1.52
C ALA A 52 -1.10 23.39 -2.06
N ALA A 53 -0.03 23.23 -1.27
CA ALA A 53 1.35 23.59 -1.65
C ALA A 53 1.87 22.79 -2.85
N TYR A 54 1.44 21.53 -2.98
CA TYR A 54 1.88 20.65 -4.08
C TYR A 54 0.81 20.39 -5.14
N SER A 55 -0.33 21.10 -5.07
CA SER A 55 -1.46 20.92 -5.99
C SER A 55 -1.95 19.47 -6.09
N ILE A 56 -1.90 18.74 -4.99
CA ILE A 56 -2.33 17.35 -4.90
C ILE A 56 -3.80 17.32 -4.49
N ALA A 57 -4.63 16.66 -5.26
CA ALA A 57 -6.03 16.47 -4.89
C ALA A 57 -6.15 15.52 -3.68
N PRO A 58 -7.05 15.79 -2.71
CA PRO A 58 -7.19 15.00 -1.47
C PRO A 58 -7.33 13.51 -1.69
N PHE A 59 -8.09 13.09 -2.69
CA PHE A 59 -8.30 11.67 -3.01
C PHE A 59 -7.05 10.94 -3.53
N ASN A 60 -5.99 11.66 -3.93
CA ASN A 60 -4.72 11.06 -4.34
C ASN A 60 -3.84 10.65 -3.16
N SER A 61 -4.15 11.12 -1.98
CA SER A 61 -3.33 10.97 -0.79
C SER A 61 -3.82 9.91 0.18
N SER A 62 -4.89 9.24 -0.15
CA SER A 62 -5.45 8.24 0.74
C SER A 62 -4.48 7.12 1.03
N PRO A 63 -4.21 6.84 2.30
CA PRO A 63 -3.14 5.96 2.71
C PRO A 63 -3.43 4.50 2.40
N GLY A 64 -2.37 3.79 2.08
CA GLY A 64 -2.39 2.34 1.93
C GLY A 64 -3.21 1.79 0.75
N MET A 65 -3.91 2.64 0.04
CA MET A 65 -4.76 2.31 -1.09
C MET A 65 -4.24 2.95 -2.37
N PHE A 66 -4.92 2.76 -3.48
CA PHE A 66 -4.68 3.51 -4.69
C PHE A 66 -5.07 4.98 -4.55
N GLY A 67 -4.71 5.66 -3.50
CA GLY A 67 -5.09 7.02 -3.29
C GLY A 67 -6.54 7.30 -3.64
N LYS A 68 -6.83 7.35 -4.91
CA LYS A 68 -8.13 7.67 -5.52
C LYS A 68 -9.27 6.73 -5.14
N TYR A 69 -8.99 5.51 -4.73
CA TYR A 69 -9.98 4.46 -4.46
C TYR A 69 -10.14 4.10 -3.01
N SER A 70 -9.39 4.68 -2.15
CA SER A 70 -9.61 4.53 -0.72
C SER A 70 -10.78 5.33 -0.22
N ILE A 71 -11.47 5.97 -1.12
CA ILE A 71 -12.78 6.52 -0.85
C ILE A 71 -13.67 5.33 -0.56
N LEU A 72 -13.58 4.91 0.68
CA LEU A 72 -14.34 3.79 1.17
C LEU A 72 -15.81 4.02 0.89
N PRO A 73 -16.54 2.95 0.58
CA PRO A 73 -17.98 2.97 0.46
C PRO A 73 -18.58 3.18 1.86
N ASN A 74 -18.26 4.29 2.49
CA ASN A 74 -18.86 4.63 3.76
C ASN A 74 -20.15 5.39 3.46
N ARG A 75 -21.27 4.78 3.80
CA ARG A 75 -22.60 5.41 3.68
C ARG A 75 -22.70 6.69 4.47
N GLN A 76 -21.92 6.84 5.51
CA GLN A 76 -21.93 8.02 6.36
C GLN A 76 -21.32 9.24 5.69
N LEU A 77 -20.39 9.07 4.73
CA LEU A 77 -19.99 10.18 3.86
C LEU A 77 -21.16 10.79 3.12
N THR A 78 -22.22 10.01 2.85
CA THR A 78 -23.44 10.46 2.22
C THR A 78 -24.41 11.15 3.17
N HIS A 79 -24.56 10.64 4.38
CA HIS A 79 -25.53 11.16 5.35
C HIS A 79 -25.09 12.46 6.01
N ALA A 80 -23.80 12.65 6.18
CA ALA A 80 -23.25 13.87 6.78
C ALA A 80 -23.06 15.04 5.82
N GLY A 81 -23.48 14.91 4.55
CA GLY A 81 -23.25 15.94 3.53
C GLY A 81 -21.77 16.09 3.15
N ILE A 82 -20.89 15.18 3.62
CA ILE A 82 -19.47 15.19 3.32
C ILE A 82 -19.28 14.82 1.86
N THR A 83 -18.66 15.72 1.13
CA THR A 83 -18.41 15.57 -0.31
C THR A 83 -16.94 15.43 -0.64
N ASP A 84 -16.08 15.59 0.35
CA ASP A 84 -14.63 15.49 0.20
C ASP A 84 -14.03 14.50 1.23
N VAL A 85 -12.98 13.79 0.83
CA VAL A 85 -12.29 12.81 1.69
C VAL A 85 -11.60 13.48 2.88
N SER A 86 -11.13 14.72 2.72
CA SER A 86 -10.51 15.49 3.79
C SER A 86 -11.45 15.81 4.95
N ASP A 87 -12.78 15.86 4.67
CA ASP A 87 -13.81 16.11 5.66
C ASP A 87 -14.29 14.82 6.36
N ALA A 88 -13.75 13.66 5.99
CA ALA A 88 -14.19 12.40 6.54
C ALA A 88 -13.86 12.29 8.04
N ASP A 89 -14.87 11.95 8.81
CA ASP A 89 -14.70 11.61 10.22
C ASP A 89 -14.21 10.16 10.38
N MET A 90 -12.91 9.99 10.58
CA MET A 90 -12.27 8.68 10.71
C MET A 90 -12.58 8.00 12.06
N SER A 91 -13.26 8.67 12.97
CA SER A 91 -13.73 8.10 14.24
C SER A 91 -15.06 7.35 14.13
N GLN A 92 -15.69 7.38 12.97
CA GLN A 92 -16.95 6.69 12.72
C GLN A 92 -16.86 5.18 13.00
N PRO A 93 -17.88 4.57 13.64
CA PRO A 93 -17.85 3.15 13.97
C PRO A 93 -17.55 2.23 12.80
N GLU A 94 -18.11 2.48 11.62
CA GLU A 94 -17.84 1.67 10.43
C GLU A 94 -16.38 1.77 9.96
N TRP A 95 -15.73 2.91 10.15
CA TRP A 95 -14.30 3.06 9.90
C TRP A 95 -13.48 2.26 10.90
N LEU A 96 -13.83 2.36 12.19
CA LEU A 96 -13.16 1.58 13.25
C LEU A 96 -13.29 0.08 12.99
N MET A 97 -14.47 -0.39 12.59
CA MET A 97 -14.72 -1.80 12.27
C MET A 97 -13.92 -2.30 11.05
N LYS A 98 -13.51 -1.42 10.13
CA LYS A 98 -12.70 -1.74 8.95
C LYS A 98 -11.24 -1.38 9.15
N CYS A 99 -10.92 -0.11 9.23
CA CYS A 99 -9.54 0.39 9.32
C CYS A 99 -8.88 -0.01 10.64
N GLY A 100 -9.63 0.00 11.75
CA GLY A 100 -9.18 -0.42 13.07
C GLY A 100 -8.77 -1.89 13.15
N THR A 101 -9.04 -2.71 12.14
CA THR A 101 -8.51 -4.09 12.07
C THR A 101 -7.01 -4.16 11.81
N CYS A 102 -6.42 -3.11 11.23
CA CYS A 102 -4.98 -2.96 10.97
C CYS A 102 -4.42 -1.73 11.72
N HIS A 103 -5.18 -0.63 11.77
CA HIS A 103 -4.80 0.52 12.58
C HIS A 103 -5.04 0.23 14.05
N THR A 104 -4.10 0.64 14.87
CA THR A 104 -4.01 0.18 16.27
C THR A 104 -5.05 0.76 17.22
N GLY A 105 -5.93 1.64 16.76
CA GLY A 105 -6.77 2.44 17.65
C GLY A 105 -5.99 3.62 18.23
N GLY A 106 -6.52 4.27 19.26
CA GLY A 106 -5.92 5.48 19.80
C GLY A 106 -6.12 6.72 18.94
N GLY A 107 -5.59 7.84 19.35
CA GLY A 107 -5.65 9.08 18.59
C GLY A 107 -7.07 9.39 18.12
N ILE A 108 -7.24 9.58 16.80
CA ILE A 108 -8.55 9.91 16.21
C ILE A 108 -9.67 8.91 16.55
N SER A 109 -9.33 7.66 16.86
CA SER A 109 -10.33 6.64 17.21
C SER A 109 -10.97 6.85 18.58
N GLU A 110 -10.41 7.74 19.40
CA GLU A 110 -10.89 8.01 20.76
C GLU A 110 -11.70 9.32 20.85
N TYR A 111 -11.70 10.15 19.79
CA TYR A 111 -12.23 11.50 19.86
C TYR A 111 -13.25 11.76 18.74
N ASP A 112 -14.25 12.58 19.05
CA ASP A 112 -15.18 13.10 18.06
C ASP A 112 -14.50 14.20 17.18
N LEU A 113 -15.22 14.66 16.16
CA LEU A 113 -14.75 15.76 15.27
C LEU A 113 -14.42 17.07 16.00
N ARG A 114 -14.94 17.26 17.21
CA ARG A 114 -14.67 18.44 18.04
C ARG A 114 -13.51 18.23 19.00
N GLY A 115 -12.81 17.09 18.91
CA GLY A 115 -11.68 16.73 19.77
C GLY A 115 -12.09 16.31 21.18
N ARG A 116 -13.36 15.96 21.43
CA ARG A 116 -13.82 15.47 22.73
C ARG A 116 -13.69 13.95 22.77
N ARG A 117 -13.07 13.44 23.81
CA ARG A 117 -12.93 12.00 23.97
C ARG A 117 -14.30 11.36 24.24
N PHE A 118 -14.60 10.27 23.54
CA PHE A 118 -15.84 9.52 23.78
C PHE A 118 -15.95 9.06 25.23
N LEU A 119 -17.18 8.91 25.72
CA LEU A 119 -17.51 8.47 27.07
C LEU A 119 -17.05 9.41 28.19
N THR A 120 -16.57 10.61 27.92
CA THR A 120 -16.37 11.66 28.91
C THR A 120 -17.68 12.40 29.19
N PRO A 121 -17.83 13.05 30.35
CA PRO A 121 -19.04 13.86 30.65
C PRO A 121 -19.30 14.94 29.59
N GLU A 122 -18.25 15.52 29.06
CA GLU A 122 -18.31 16.58 28.03
C GLU A 122 -18.71 16.03 26.64
N ALA A 123 -18.50 14.75 26.40
CA ALA A 123 -18.85 14.08 25.15
C ALA A 123 -20.27 13.49 25.17
N LYS A 124 -21.08 13.74 26.22
CA LYS A 124 -22.49 13.31 26.23
C LYS A 124 -23.20 13.89 25.02
N PRO A 125 -23.84 13.07 24.19
CA PRO A 125 -24.69 13.58 23.14
C PRO A 125 -25.77 14.44 23.79
N THR A 126 -25.77 15.72 23.46
CA THR A 126 -26.88 16.58 23.79
C THR A 126 -28.07 16.11 22.96
N GLY A 127 -28.92 15.28 23.51
CA GLY A 127 -30.30 14.94 23.11
C GLY A 127 -30.72 14.85 21.63
N SER A 128 -29.95 15.34 20.69
CA SER A 128 -30.10 15.10 19.26
C SER A 128 -29.06 14.08 18.83
N LEU A 129 -29.52 13.02 18.21
CA LEU A 129 -28.72 12.06 17.46
C LEU A 129 -27.74 12.84 16.59
N ASP A 130 -26.45 12.85 16.97
CA ASP A 130 -25.43 13.31 16.04
C ASP A 130 -25.44 12.30 14.88
N PRO A 131 -25.96 12.66 13.69
CA PRO A 131 -26.11 11.74 12.58
C PRO A 131 -24.78 11.19 12.12
N SER A 132 -23.67 11.75 12.62
CA SER A 132 -22.32 11.30 12.32
C SER A 132 -21.94 9.97 13.00
N TYR A 133 -22.61 9.57 14.09
CA TYR A 133 -22.30 8.32 14.83
C TYR A 133 -23.46 7.33 14.76
N THR A 134 -23.75 6.91 13.55
CA THR A 134 -24.78 5.92 13.27
C THR A 134 -24.18 4.72 12.55
N ILE A 135 -24.87 3.60 12.62
CA ILE A 135 -24.55 2.41 11.86
C ILE A 135 -25.83 1.90 11.20
N ARG A 136 -25.69 1.24 10.06
CA ARG A 136 -26.80 0.48 9.54
C ARG A 136 -26.86 -0.87 10.24
N ASP A 137 -27.94 -1.07 10.96
CA ASP A 137 -28.25 -2.35 11.57
C ASP A 137 -28.39 -3.44 10.49
N ARG A 138 -27.72 -4.57 10.70
CA ARG A 138 -27.66 -5.63 9.69
C ARG A 138 -28.96 -6.41 9.57
N GLU A 139 -29.74 -6.50 10.65
CA GLU A 139 -30.97 -7.27 10.68
C GLU A 139 -32.15 -6.46 10.15
N SER A 140 -32.33 -5.23 10.65
CA SER A 140 -33.44 -4.36 10.24
C SER A 140 -33.15 -3.52 9.00
N GLY A 141 -31.88 -3.38 8.60
CA GLY A 141 -31.44 -2.48 7.54
C GLY A 141 -31.62 -0.98 7.87
N GLN A 142 -32.05 -0.64 9.05
CA GLN A 142 -32.27 0.74 9.50
C GLN A 142 -30.95 1.39 9.93
N VAL A 143 -30.90 2.71 9.83
CA VAL A 143 -29.79 3.50 10.40
C VAL A 143 -30.13 3.79 11.84
N ILE A 144 -29.30 3.30 12.75
CA ILE A 144 -29.47 3.43 14.20
C ILE A 144 -28.27 4.16 14.81
N PRO A 145 -28.45 4.87 15.94
CA PRO A 145 -27.35 5.47 16.69
C PRO A 145 -26.35 4.41 17.16
N TRP A 146 -25.08 4.78 17.13
CA TRP A 146 -24.03 3.93 17.68
C TRP A 146 -23.99 4.03 19.22
N ASP A 147 -23.99 2.89 19.87
CA ASP A 147 -23.94 2.79 21.33
C ASP A 147 -22.49 2.68 21.83
N TRP A 148 -21.89 3.83 22.10
CA TRP A 148 -20.54 3.91 22.68
C TRP A 148 -20.45 3.31 24.08
N GLN A 149 -21.56 3.30 24.87
CA GLN A 149 -21.57 2.68 26.18
C GLN A 149 -21.43 1.15 26.07
N LYS A 150 -21.98 0.56 25.04
CA LYS A 150 -21.86 -0.87 24.75
C LYS A 150 -20.52 -1.21 24.11
N SER A 151 -20.11 -0.51 23.07
CA SER A 151 -18.89 -0.80 22.32
C SER A 151 -17.62 -0.45 23.09
N GLY A 152 -17.64 0.59 23.87
CA GLY A 152 -16.45 1.23 24.42
C GLY A 152 -15.64 1.98 23.38
N ILE A 153 -14.44 2.40 23.74
CA ILE A 153 -13.49 3.16 22.94
C ILE A 153 -12.39 2.25 22.44
N ALA A 154 -11.94 2.45 21.19
CA ALA A 154 -10.77 1.78 20.64
C ALA A 154 -9.49 2.53 21.06
N GLU A 155 -8.99 2.27 22.27
CA GLU A 155 -7.69 2.81 22.68
C GLU A 155 -6.53 2.26 21.85
N GLY A 156 -5.42 2.98 21.83
CA GLY A 156 -4.20 2.58 21.11
C GLY A 156 -3.67 1.24 21.62
N ASP A 157 -3.62 0.24 20.76
CA ASP A 157 -3.19 -1.10 21.11
C ASP A 157 -1.67 -1.23 21.04
N CYS A 158 -1.01 -0.83 22.13
CA CYS A 158 0.45 -0.92 22.26
C CYS A 158 0.94 -2.38 22.19
N PHE A 159 0.14 -3.33 22.66
CA PHE A 159 0.52 -4.75 22.68
C PHE A 159 0.67 -5.32 21.28
N LEU A 160 -0.10 -4.83 20.31
CA LEU A 160 -0.06 -5.31 18.94
C LEU A 160 1.34 -5.19 18.31
N CYS A 161 2.08 -4.17 18.70
CA CYS A 161 3.44 -3.92 18.23
C CYS A 161 4.52 -4.42 19.21
N HIS A 162 4.30 -4.32 20.51
CA HIS A 162 5.32 -4.54 21.54
C HIS A 162 5.27 -5.91 22.23
N VAL A 163 4.28 -6.76 21.89
CA VAL A 163 4.19 -8.13 22.41
C VAL A 163 4.40 -9.12 21.27
N PRO A 164 5.45 -9.94 21.27
CA PRO A 164 5.75 -10.87 20.17
C PRO A 164 4.63 -11.87 19.85
N LYS A 165 3.82 -12.25 20.85
CA LYS A 165 2.68 -13.16 20.70
C LYS A 165 1.34 -12.41 20.57
N ALA A 166 1.35 -11.15 20.17
CA ALA A 166 0.12 -10.39 19.95
C ALA A 166 -0.71 -11.00 18.82
N SER A 167 -2.02 -11.12 19.04
CA SER A 167 -2.94 -11.68 18.05
C SER A 167 -3.79 -10.61 17.38
N ARG A 168 -3.37 -10.15 16.20
CA ARG A 168 -4.21 -9.28 15.38
C ARG A 168 -5.49 -10.01 14.97
N GLY A 169 -5.44 -11.31 14.73
CA GLY A 169 -6.59 -12.11 14.31
C GLY A 169 -7.72 -12.09 15.37
N ALA A 170 -7.37 -12.25 16.63
CA ALA A 170 -8.33 -12.16 17.73
C ALA A 170 -8.86 -10.72 17.88
N ARG A 171 -7.97 -9.71 17.85
CA ARG A 171 -8.35 -8.30 17.87
C ARG A 171 -9.31 -7.93 16.73
N LYS A 172 -9.02 -8.36 15.49
CA LYS A 172 -9.87 -8.12 14.32
C LYS A 172 -11.31 -8.58 14.56
N LYS A 173 -11.50 -9.73 15.18
CA LYS A 173 -12.86 -10.25 15.49
C LYS A 173 -13.64 -9.28 16.38
N GLU A 174 -13.01 -8.74 17.42
CA GLU A 174 -13.65 -7.78 18.31
C GLU A 174 -13.90 -6.44 17.61
N MET A 175 -12.93 -5.94 16.82
CA MET A 175 -13.12 -4.70 16.06
C MET A 175 -14.29 -4.81 15.06
N VAL A 176 -14.37 -5.89 14.28
CA VAL A 176 -15.46 -6.13 13.33
C VAL A 176 -16.82 -6.30 14.02
N ALA A 177 -16.82 -6.85 15.23
CA ALA A 177 -18.03 -6.98 16.06
C ALA A 177 -18.44 -5.67 16.75
N GLY A 178 -17.66 -4.59 16.63
CA GLY A 178 -17.91 -3.34 17.34
C GLY A 178 -17.66 -3.43 18.85
N ASN A 179 -16.88 -4.40 19.31
CA ASN A 179 -16.57 -4.63 20.71
C ASN A 179 -15.22 -3.99 21.07
N PHE A 180 -15.11 -2.69 20.86
CA PHE A 180 -13.85 -1.95 20.86
C PHE A 180 -13.13 -1.99 22.22
N ARG A 181 -13.88 -1.92 23.33
CA ARG A 181 -13.29 -1.95 24.69
C ARG A 181 -12.48 -3.20 24.99
N TRP A 182 -12.81 -4.32 24.34
CA TRP A 182 -12.13 -5.59 24.57
C TRP A 182 -11.05 -5.91 23.53
N ALA A 183 -10.81 -5.02 22.58
CA ALA A 183 -9.83 -5.23 21.51
C ALA A 183 -8.42 -5.50 22.05
N ASN A 184 -7.97 -4.72 23.04
CA ASN A 184 -6.65 -4.89 23.67
C ASN A 184 -6.53 -6.20 24.46
N ASN A 185 -7.63 -6.67 25.08
CA ASN A 185 -7.67 -7.99 25.69
C ASN A 185 -7.56 -9.11 24.67
N ALA A 186 -8.26 -8.97 23.54
CA ALA A 186 -8.19 -9.93 22.46
C ALA A 186 -6.77 -10.06 21.87
N THR A 187 -6.04 -8.95 21.78
CA THR A 187 -4.65 -8.94 21.35
C THR A 187 -3.76 -9.83 22.22
N LEU A 188 -4.03 -9.90 23.52
CA LEU A 188 -3.27 -10.73 24.47
C LEU A 188 -3.79 -12.17 24.60
N SER A 189 -4.79 -12.60 23.88
CA SER A 189 -5.40 -13.93 24.04
C SER A 189 -4.44 -15.09 23.78
N GLU A 190 -3.48 -14.93 22.87
CA GLU A 190 -2.48 -15.97 22.58
C GLU A 190 -1.30 -15.99 23.55
N THR A 191 -1.22 -15.03 24.47
CA THR A 191 -0.20 -15.02 25.53
C THR A 191 -0.59 -15.88 26.74
N GLY A 192 -1.85 -16.28 26.85
CA GLY A 192 -2.39 -16.94 28.03
C GLY A 192 -2.81 -16.01 29.16
N ILE A 193 -2.68 -14.69 28.97
CA ILE A 193 -3.09 -13.69 29.99
C ILE A 193 -4.61 -13.53 30.03
N THR A 194 -5.25 -13.57 28.84
CA THR A 194 -6.69 -13.34 28.71
C THR A 194 -7.35 -14.47 27.90
N ALA A 195 -8.62 -14.74 28.20
CA ALA A 195 -9.43 -15.71 27.45
C ALA A 195 -10.82 -15.13 27.16
N ARG A 196 -11.25 -15.26 25.89
CA ARG A 196 -12.57 -14.80 25.41
C ARG A 196 -13.69 -15.68 25.95
N GLN A 197 -14.75 -15.06 26.43
CA GLN A 197 -15.98 -15.71 26.88
C GLN A 197 -17.05 -15.70 25.77
N HIS A 198 -18.04 -16.56 25.89
CA HIS A 198 -19.16 -16.66 24.92
C HIS A 198 -19.95 -15.35 24.77
N ASN A 199 -20.05 -14.56 25.83
CA ASN A 199 -20.76 -13.28 25.84
C ASN A 199 -19.95 -12.11 25.24
N GLY A 200 -18.76 -12.37 24.69
CA GLY A 200 -17.89 -11.35 24.10
C GLY A 200 -17.04 -10.58 25.11
N THR A 201 -17.08 -10.94 26.40
CA THR A 201 -16.14 -10.41 27.40
C THR A 201 -14.88 -11.27 27.49
N PHE A 202 -13.91 -10.83 28.27
CA PHE A 202 -12.68 -11.57 28.54
C PHE A 202 -12.47 -11.78 30.02
N THR A 203 -11.88 -12.91 30.36
CA THR A 203 -11.40 -13.22 31.71
C THR A 203 -9.88 -13.17 31.75
N TYR A 204 -9.33 -13.04 32.95
CA TYR A 204 -7.90 -13.03 33.21
C TYR A 204 -7.49 -14.34 33.88
N ASP A 205 -6.46 -14.99 33.32
CA ASP A 205 -5.88 -16.18 33.98
C ASP A 205 -5.04 -15.73 35.17
N ARG A 206 -5.48 -16.07 36.37
CA ARG A 206 -4.79 -15.72 37.62
C ARG A 206 -3.35 -16.25 37.65
N SER A 207 -3.10 -17.38 37.00
CA SER A 207 -1.77 -17.99 36.93
C SER A 207 -0.77 -17.17 36.12
N ALA A 208 -1.25 -16.27 35.26
CA ALA A 208 -0.43 -15.35 34.46
C ALA A 208 0.12 -14.17 35.27
N PHE A 209 -0.28 -14.03 36.55
CA PHE A 209 0.08 -12.88 37.37
C PHE A 209 0.87 -13.31 38.61
N ASN A 210 1.75 -12.43 39.03
CA ASN A 210 2.48 -12.52 40.28
C ASN A 210 1.56 -12.21 41.48
N PRO A 211 1.98 -12.50 42.70
CA PRO A 211 1.19 -12.17 43.91
C PRO A 211 0.88 -10.68 44.08
N ASP A 212 1.74 -9.79 43.58
CA ASP A 212 1.56 -8.34 43.60
C ASP A 212 0.60 -7.81 42.50
N GLY A 213 0.03 -8.72 41.68
CA GLY A 213 -0.88 -8.37 40.58
C GLY A 213 -0.18 -7.88 39.31
N SER A 214 1.13 -7.90 39.25
CA SER A 214 1.88 -7.69 37.99
C SER A 214 1.80 -8.93 37.13
N VAL A 215 1.84 -8.73 35.77
CA VAL A 215 1.89 -9.85 34.84
C VAL A 215 3.29 -10.48 34.86
N LYS A 216 3.36 -11.79 34.77
CA LYS A 216 4.61 -12.51 34.62
C LYS A 216 5.32 -12.10 33.34
N ARG A 217 6.62 -11.77 33.46
CA ARG A 217 7.40 -11.20 32.35
C ARG A 217 7.46 -12.11 31.11
N GLU A 218 7.52 -13.41 31.33
CA GLU A 218 7.56 -14.42 30.25
C GLU A 218 6.29 -14.50 29.41
N LEU A 219 5.16 -13.98 29.91
CA LEU A 219 3.89 -13.93 29.20
C LEU A 219 3.63 -12.56 28.54
N LEU A 220 4.19 -11.50 29.12
CA LEU A 220 4.12 -10.14 28.60
C LEU A 220 5.57 -9.63 28.38
N ASP A 221 6.25 -10.23 27.40
CA ASP A 221 7.59 -9.83 26.99
C ASP A 221 7.52 -8.59 26.11
N LEU A 222 7.59 -7.43 26.75
CA LEU A 222 7.57 -6.13 26.06
C LEU A 222 8.92 -5.88 25.40
N SER A 223 8.92 -5.70 24.10
CA SER A 223 10.11 -5.49 23.28
C SER A 223 9.86 -4.47 22.17
N ASP A 224 10.93 -4.08 21.47
CA ASP A 224 10.80 -3.42 20.18
C ASP A 224 9.99 -4.31 19.21
N PRO A 225 9.21 -3.72 18.28
CA PRO A 225 8.42 -4.49 17.34
C PRO A 225 9.24 -5.48 16.55
N THR A 226 8.77 -6.73 16.51
CA THR A 226 9.41 -7.81 15.74
C THR A 226 8.94 -7.80 14.29
N LEU A 227 9.56 -8.63 13.45
CA LEU A 227 9.12 -8.87 12.09
C LEU A 227 7.66 -9.36 12.06
N GLU A 228 7.30 -10.27 12.96
CA GLU A 228 5.97 -10.84 13.07
C GLU A 228 4.92 -9.80 13.44
N ASN A 229 5.23 -8.88 14.34
CA ASN A 229 4.32 -7.78 14.70
C ASN A 229 3.98 -6.91 13.47
N CYS A 230 4.99 -6.46 12.74
CA CYS A 230 4.81 -5.62 11.56
C CYS A 230 4.06 -6.35 10.43
N SER A 231 4.40 -7.61 10.19
CA SER A 231 3.84 -8.39 9.10
C SER A 231 2.36 -8.75 9.27
N GLN A 232 1.83 -8.70 10.49
CA GLN A 232 0.39 -8.87 10.72
C GLN A 232 -0.47 -7.86 9.94
N CYS A 233 0.10 -6.69 9.59
CA CYS A 233 -0.59 -5.63 8.86
C CYS A 233 0.07 -5.29 7.52
N HIS A 234 1.41 -5.38 7.41
CA HIS A 234 2.16 -4.86 6.27
C HIS A 234 2.61 -5.89 5.25
N GLY A 235 2.48 -7.18 5.49
CA GLY A 235 2.97 -8.13 4.52
C GLY A 235 2.90 -9.57 4.98
N PHE A 236 3.66 -10.41 4.28
CA PHE A 236 3.85 -11.77 4.66
C PHE A 236 5.19 -11.92 5.36
N SER A 237 5.16 -12.35 6.60
CA SER A 237 6.26 -13.08 7.18
C SER A 237 5.77 -14.51 7.38
N ALA A 238 6.38 -15.44 6.71
CA ALA A 238 6.15 -16.82 7.05
C ALA A 238 7.07 -17.18 8.22
N LYS A 239 6.51 -17.73 9.29
CA LYS A 239 7.31 -18.34 10.38
C LYS A 239 8.11 -19.55 9.88
N SER A 240 7.72 -20.12 8.72
CA SER A 240 8.43 -21.19 8.03
C SER A 240 8.18 -21.10 6.53
N ALA A 241 9.04 -21.69 5.72
CA ALA A 241 8.90 -21.78 4.26
C ALA A 241 7.56 -22.42 3.82
N THR A 242 6.87 -23.09 4.73
CA THR A 242 5.65 -23.87 4.46
C THR A 242 4.34 -23.14 4.75
N THR A 243 4.36 -21.91 5.27
CA THR A 243 3.15 -21.24 5.78
C THR A 243 2.89 -19.84 5.24
N ILE A 244 3.19 -19.58 3.98
CA ILE A 244 2.57 -18.45 3.30
C ILE A 244 1.13 -18.90 3.00
N GLN A 245 0.22 -18.55 3.89
CA GLN A 245 -1.18 -18.87 3.68
C GLN A 245 -1.74 -18.03 2.54
N ALA A 246 -2.54 -18.66 1.67
CA ALA A 246 -3.37 -17.95 0.72
C ALA A 246 -4.18 -16.88 1.46
N ILE A 247 -4.16 -15.66 0.94
CA ILE A 247 -4.83 -14.55 1.59
C ILE A 247 -6.31 -14.67 1.32
N GLN A 248 -7.09 -14.63 2.38
CA GLN A 248 -8.52 -14.41 2.20
C GLN A 248 -8.76 -12.98 1.71
N HIS A 249 -9.70 -12.82 0.81
CA HIS A 249 -10.07 -11.57 0.13
C HIS A 249 -10.28 -10.36 1.07
N ALA A 250 -10.58 -10.60 2.36
CA ALA A 250 -10.73 -9.56 3.38
C ALA A 250 -9.41 -8.93 3.85
N ASP A 251 -8.26 -9.50 3.52
CA ASP A 251 -6.93 -9.02 3.91
C ASP A 251 -6.20 -8.26 2.78
N ILE A 252 -6.91 -7.89 1.75
CA ILE A 252 -6.46 -7.33 0.46
C ILE A 252 -5.68 -6.00 0.57
N MET A 253 -5.66 -5.37 1.73
CA MET A 253 -5.02 -4.07 1.89
C MET A 253 -3.55 -4.12 2.29
N ARG A 254 -2.93 -5.27 2.29
CA ARG A 254 -1.52 -5.40 2.65
C ARG A 254 -0.64 -4.86 1.53
N GLY A 255 0.39 -4.09 1.88
CA GLY A 255 1.32 -3.53 0.90
C GLY A 255 1.97 -4.56 -0.02
N THR A 256 2.15 -5.79 0.48
CA THR A 256 2.67 -6.93 -0.26
C THR A 256 1.90 -7.25 -1.53
N GLU A 257 0.57 -7.23 -1.50
CA GLU A 257 -0.26 -7.59 -2.67
C GLU A 257 -0.12 -6.61 -3.82
N LYS A 258 0.24 -5.39 -3.53
CA LYS A 258 0.41 -4.37 -4.56
C LYS A 258 1.69 -4.56 -5.36
N SER A 259 2.71 -5.15 -4.76
CA SER A 259 4.02 -5.36 -5.40
C SER A 259 4.50 -6.81 -5.35
N GLY A 260 3.80 -7.70 -4.61
CA GLY A 260 4.16 -9.11 -4.50
C GLY A 260 5.47 -9.36 -3.77
N TRP A 261 5.93 -8.42 -2.96
CA TRP A 261 7.15 -8.60 -2.19
C TRP A 261 6.88 -9.37 -0.88
N ILE A 262 7.86 -10.15 -0.47
CA ILE A 262 7.87 -10.88 0.80
C ILE A 262 9.16 -10.55 1.54
N PHE A 263 9.04 -10.05 2.76
CA PHE A 263 10.17 -9.83 3.65
C PHE A 263 10.30 -11.01 4.61
N ASN A 264 10.99 -12.06 4.16
CA ASN A 264 11.17 -13.28 4.90
C ASN A 264 12.54 -13.90 4.60
N GLY A 265 13.23 -14.38 5.63
CA GLY A 265 14.52 -15.05 5.51
C GLY A 265 14.43 -16.54 5.16
N ALA A 266 13.23 -17.13 5.13
CA ALA A 266 13.06 -18.50 4.69
C ALA A 266 13.45 -18.65 3.22
N LYS A 267 14.03 -19.83 2.89
CA LYS A 267 14.41 -20.13 1.51
C LYS A 267 13.19 -20.53 0.69
N ILE A 268 13.17 -20.08 -0.55
CA ILE A 268 12.30 -20.65 -1.57
C ILE A 268 12.93 -21.98 -1.96
N SER A 269 12.18 -23.06 -1.83
CA SER A 269 12.64 -24.41 -2.13
C SER A 269 11.46 -25.26 -2.62
N ASP A 270 11.71 -26.52 -2.96
CA ASP A 270 10.69 -27.50 -3.36
C ASP A 270 9.56 -27.66 -2.35
N THR A 271 9.86 -27.46 -1.05
CA THR A 271 8.87 -27.52 0.04
C THR A 271 8.19 -26.17 0.31
N ALA A 272 8.57 -25.10 -0.38
CA ALA A 272 7.98 -23.79 -0.16
C ALA A 272 6.50 -23.74 -0.59
N SER A 273 5.67 -23.15 0.26
CA SER A 273 4.32 -22.73 -0.07
C SER A 273 4.35 -21.24 -0.46
N PRO A 274 3.64 -20.76 -1.44
CA PRO A 274 2.65 -21.43 -2.31
C PRO A 274 3.26 -22.30 -3.43
N ASN A 275 2.43 -22.76 -4.37
CA ASN A 275 2.86 -23.58 -5.51
C ASN A 275 3.63 -22.73 -6.55
N ILE A 276 4.89 -22.43 -6.26
CA ILE A 276 5.72 -21.53 -7.08
C ILE A 276 6.35 -22.30 -8.24
N SER A 277 6.19 -21.77 -9.45
CA SER A 277 6.79 -22.32 -10.66
C SER A 277 8.31 -22.37 -10.59
N GLY A 278 8.88 -23.56 -10.80
CA GLY A 278 10.32 -23.76 -10.79
C GLY A 278 10.99 -23.67 -9.40
N LYS A 279 10.24 -23.77 -8.31
CA LYS A 279 10.76 -23.70 -6.94
C LYS A 279 11.80 -24.77 -6.60
N ASP A 280 11.77 -25.90 -7.29
CA ASP A 280 12.76 -27.00 -7.20
C ASP A 280 14.20 -26.56 -7.53
N LYS A 281 14.34 -25.52 -8.34
CA LYS A 281 15.61 -24.90 -8.74
C LYS A 281 16.02 -23.72 -7.89
N MET A 282 15.17 -23.32 -6.94
CA MET A 282 15.39 -22.18 -6.08
C MET A 282 15.93 -22.69 -4.72
N ASN A 283 16.99 -22.07 -4.22
CA ASN A 283 17.56 -22.37 -2.90
C ASN A 283 18.17 -21.09 -2.31
N TYR A 284 17.39 -20.03 -2.27
CA TYR A 284 17.79 -18.73 -1.76
C TYR A 284 16.62 -18.08 -0.99
N PRO A 285 16.89 -17.18 -0.05
CA PRO A 285 15.85 -16.57 0.74
C PRO A 285 14.95 -15.64 -0.10
N TRP A 286 13.71 -15.45 0.35
CA TRP A 286 12.82 -14.45 -0.20
C TRP A 286 13.41 -13.05 -0.15
N ASP A 287 14.09 -12.73 0.96
CA ASP A 287 14.81 -11.47 1.14
C ASP A 287 16.08 -11.74 1.95
N VAL A 288 17.22 -11.29 1.44
CA VAL A 288 18.51 -11.54 2.09
C VAL A 288 18.65 -10.80 3.42
N HIS A 289 18.05 -9.62 3.56
CA HIS A 289 18.12 -8.87 4.81
C HIS A 289 17.37 -9.59 5.94
N ALA A 290 16.18 -10.14 5.62
CA ALA A 290 15.45 -10.96 6.58
C ALA A 290 16.22 -12.25 6.94
N ALA A 291 16.92 -12.87 5.99
CA ALA A 291 17.78 -14.04 6.25
C ALA A 291 18.95 -13.69 7.18
N GLU A 292 19.51 -12.50 7.06
CA GLU A 292 20.57 -11.97 7.92
C GLU A 292 20.03 -11.33 9.21
N LYS A 293 18.75 -11.58 9.55
CA LYS A 293 18.07 -11.10 10.76
C LYS A 293 17.96 -9.57 10.87
N VAL A 294 18.05 -8.85 9.78
CA VAL A 294 17.63 -7.44 9.71
C VAL A 294 16.11 -7.39 9.82
N ILE A 295 15.58 -6.52 10.66
CA ILE A 295 14.14 -6.38 10.89
C ILE A 295 13.60 -5.05 10.37
N CYS A 296 12.29 -4.90 10.32
CA CYS A 296 11.63 -3.73 9.74
C CYS A 296 12.13 -2.41 10.34
N ILE A 297 12.25 -2.34 11.66
CA ILE A 297 12.70 -1.13 12.39
C ILE A 297 14.18 -0.81 12.22
N ASP A 298 14.98 -1.68 11.62
CA ASP A 298 16.36 -1.36 11.26
C ASP A 298 16.42 -0.35 10.11
N CYS A 299 15.44 -0.38 9.22
CA CYS A 299 15.30 0.58 8.12
C CYS A 299 14.21 1.63 8.40
N HIS A 300 13.05 1.21 8.95
CA HIS A 300 11.89 2.04 9.30
C HIS A 300 11.93 2.41 10.78
N PHE A 301 12.96 3.09 11.21
CA PHE A 301 13.21 3.42 12.61
C PHE A 301 12.34 4.57 13.14
N ALA A 302 12.17 4.62 14.47
CA ALA A 302 11.58 5.78 15.13
C ALA A 302 12.51 6.99 15.00
N PRO A 303 12.04 8.13 14.46
CA PRO A 303 12.92 9.27 14.13
C PRO A 303 13.72 9.83 15.29
N ASN A 304 13.23 9.72 16.51
CA ASN A 304 13.90 10.22 17.70
C ASN A 304 14.60 9.12 18.52
N ASN A 305 14.77 7.91 17.97
CA ASN A 305 15.51 6.84 18.65
C ASN A 305 17.03 7.08 18.55
N PRO A 306 17.70 7.42 19.65
CA PRO A 306 19.11 7.76 19.60
C PRO A 306 20.02 6.59 19.19
N GLY A 307 19.61 5.35 19.49
CA GLY A 307 20.36 4.15 19.11
C GLY A 307 20.24 3.77 17.63
N ARG A 308 19.27 4.30 16.91
CA ARG A 308 19.01 3.99 15.49
C ARG A 308 19.44 5.09 14.53
N MET A 309 19.75 6.28 15.04
CA MET A 309 20.19 7.44 14.26
C MET A 309 21.71 7.36 13.99
N ILE A 310 22.11 6.67 12.93
CA ILE A 310 23.52 6.38 12.66
C ILE A 310 24.24 7.56 11.97
N HIS A 311 23.55 8.36 11.14
CA HIS A 311 24.18 9.39 10.34
C HIS A 311 23.54 10.78 10.51
N GLU A 312 24.39 11.81 10.54
CA GLU A 312 23.96 13.21 10.53
C GLU A 312 23.06 13.55 9.32
N ASP A 313 23.28 12.91 8.18
CA ASP A 313 22.47 13.11 6.99
C ASP A 313 21.05 12.53 7.12
N ALA A 314 20.87 11.44 7.84
CA ALA A 314 19.54 10.93 8.18
C ALA A 314 18.79 11.93 9.06
N LYS A 315 19.45 12.55 10.02
CA LYS A 315 18.90 13.62 10.87
C LYS A 315 18.44 14.83 10.04
N LYS A 316 19.21 15.24 9.04
CA LYS A 316 18.89 16.37 8.14
C LYS A 316 17.72 16.08 7.23
N ASN A 317 17.65 14.86 6.69
CA ASN A 317 16.59 14.45 5.75
C ASN A 317 15.23 14.26 6.43
N LEU A 318 15.20 13.98 7.72
CA LEU A 318 13.97 13.74 8.45
C LEU A 318 13.10 14.98 8.64
N ARG A 319 13.55 16.19 8.33
CA ARG A 319 12.86 17.46 8.68
C ARG A 319 12.23 17.45 10.08
N TYR A 320 12.64 16.49 10.85
CA TYR A 320 12.16 16.16 12.17
C TYR A 320 13.33 16.30 13.13
N ARG A 321 13.23 17.22 14.08
CA ARG A 321 14.24 17.34 15.13
C ARG A 321 13.95 16.28 16.18
N PRO A 322 14.88 15.34 16.42
CA PRO A 322 14.76 14.46 17.58
C PRO A 322 14.52 15.30 18.83
N LEU A 323 13.72 14.79 19.75
CA LEU A 323 13.45 15.45 21.05
C LEU A 323 14.69 15.50 21.96
N GLY A 324 15.88 15.38 21.41
CA GLY A 324 17.17 15.29 22.09
C GLY A 324 17.73 13.87 22.01
N GLU A 325 19.00 13.73 22.41
CA GLU A 325 19.68 12.44 22.51
C GLU A 325 19.45 11.77 23.89
N ASP A 326 18.61 12.38 24.74
CA ASP A 326 18.29 11.85 26.05
C ASP A 326 17.37 10.65 25.94
N ILE A 327 17.87 9.49 26.38
CA ILE A 327 17.15 8.23 26.36
C ILE A 327 15.88 8.29 27.22
N ALA A 328 15.86 9.06 28.29
CA ALA A 328 14.68 9.19 29.16
C ALA A 328 13.56 9.94 28.44
N VAL A 329 13.89 10.96 27.66
CA VAL A 329 12.93 11.68 26.83
C VAL A 329 12.39 10.77 25.73
N TYR A 330 13.27 10.00 25.08
CA TYR A 330 12.88 9.01 24.08
C TYR A 330 11.93 7.97 24.66
N LEU A 331 12.27 7.36 25.79
CA LEU A 331 11.44 6.33 26.41
C LEU A 331 10.05 6.86 26.77
N LYS A 332 9.95 8.13 27.21
CA LYS A 332 8.66 8.74 27.50
C LYS A 332 7.86 9.08 26.23
N ARG A 333 8.52 9.55 25.16
CA ARG A 333 7.91 10.05 23.93
C ARG A 333 8.56 9.44 22.67
N PRO A 334 8.55 8.10 22.50
CA PRO A 334 9.06 7.50 21.26
C PRO A 334 8.17 7.92 20.10
N ASP A 335 8.78 8.40 19.02
CA ASP A 335 8.03 8.82 17.84
C ASP A 335 7.59 7.59 17.02
N HIS A 336 6.29 7.39 16.92
CA HIS A 336 5.68 6.33 16.12
C HIS A 336 5.36 6.76 14.68
N ASN A 337 5.81 7.93 14.25
CA ASN A 337 5.87 8.30 12.84
C ASN A 337 7.14 7.73 12.21
N PHE A 338 7.19 6.41 12.09
CA PHE A 338 8.36 5.71 11.57
C PHE A 338 8.87 6.27 10.25
N ALA A 339 10.20 6.21 10.06
CA ALA A 339 10.84 6.59 8.80
C ALA A 339 10.21 5.85 7.61
N ARG A 340 9.93 6.55 6.54
CA ARG A 340 9.17 6.06 5.39
C ARG A 340 10.03 6.09 4.12
N GLY A 341 9.91 5.03 3.32
CA GLY A 341 10.43 5.01 1.96
C GLY A 341 9.50 5.71 0.97
N ASN A 342 9.84 5.62 -0.30
CA ASN A 342 8.96 6.06 -1.38
C ASN A 342 7.70 5.19 -1.38
N ILE A 343 6.55 5.80 -1.25
CA ILE A 343 5.26 5.16 -1.39
C ILE A 343 4.51 5.78 -2.56
N PRO A 344 4.04 4.97 -3.49
CA PRO A 344 3.06 5.40 -4.47
C PRO A 344 1.62 5.20 -3.91
N PRO A 345 0.68 6.01 -4.34
CA PRO A 345 0.92 7.27 -5.01
C PRO A 345 1.70 8.23 -4.11
N GLU A 346 2.27 9.27 -4.66
CA GLU A 346 2.97 10.29 -3.89
C GLU A 346 2.13 10.72 -2.70
N THR A 347 2.69 10.59 -1.50
CA THR A 347 1.95 10.88 -0.28
C THR A 347 1.97 12.37 0.00
N VAL A 348 0.94 12.84 0.66
CA VAL A 348 0.88 14.25 1.11
C VAL A 348 1.80 14.55 2.27
N ASN A 349 2.28 13.55 2.98
CA ASN A 349 3.24 13.76 4.07
C ASN A 349 4.69 13.63 3.57
N LEU A 350 5.11 14.59 2.76
CA LEU A 350 6.44 14.63 2.17
C LEU A 350 7.55 14.80 3.21
N ALA A 351 7.22 15.31 4.41
CA ALA A 351 8.20 15.51 5.47
C ALA A 351 8.89 14.21 5.91
N ARG A 352 8.24 13.06 5.71
CA ARG A 352 8.77 11.73 6.05
C ARG A 352 9.02 10.84 4.85
N HIS A 353 8.78 11.36 3.66
CA HIS A 353 9.00 10.64 2.43
C HIS A 353 10.50 10.43 2.21
N ASN A 354 10.91 9.21 1.89
CA ASN A 354 12.31 8.89 1.63
C ASN A 354 13.26 9.09 2.82
N THR A 355 12.78 8.96 4.04
CA THR A 355 13.52 9.22 5.26
C THR A 355 14.12 7.98 5.91
N MET A 356 13.72 6.77 5.47
CA MET A 356 14.27 5.53 5.97
C MET A 356 15.75 5.35 5.56
N ARG A 357 16.42 4.37 6.17
CA ARG A 357 17.76 3.98 5.74
C ARG A 357 17.77 3.52 4.29
N GLY A 358 18.69 4.07 3.53
CA GLY A 358 18.99 3.60 2.19
C GLY A 358 20.08 2.53 2.21
N CYS A 359 20.29 1.88 1.09
CA CYS A 359 21.30 0.83 0.96
C CYS A 359 22.71 1.33 1.33
N GLY A 360 23.05 2.55 0.94
CA GLY A 360 24.35 3.18 1.20
C GLY A 360 24.62 3.52 2.67
N ASP A 361 23.60 3.47 3.54
CA ASP A 361 23.79 3.72 4.98
C ASP A 361 24.42 2.52 5.70
N CYS A 362 24.39 1.33 5.06
CA CYS A 362 25.02 0.10 5.59
C CYS A 362 26.04 -0.51 4.62
N HIS A 363 25.90 -0.28 3.31
CA HIS A 363 26.74 -0.90 2.29
C HIS A 363 27.68 0.13 1.61
N ASP A 364 28.97 -0.20 1.55
CA ASP A 364 29.92 0.50 0.68
C ASP A 364 29.78 -0.04 -0.76
N ALA A 365 28.87 0.60 -1.53
CA ALA A 365 28.58 0.16 -2.90
C ALA A 365 29.81 0.28 -3.82
N GLU A 366 30.66 1.29 -3.65
CA GLU A 366 31.86 1.49 -4.45
C GLU A 366 32.85 0.33 -4.30
N LYS A 367 33.04 -0.14 -3.06
CA LYS A 367 33.91 -1.26 -2.75
C LYS A 367 33.33 -2.60 -3.18
N THR A 368 32.06 -2.84 -2.88
CA THR A 368 31.40 -4.14 -3.15
C THR A 368 31.13 -4.40 -4.63
N HIS A 369 31.10 -3.35 -5.47
CA HIS A 369 30.85 -3.44 -6.92
C HIS A 369 32.10 -3.11 -7.75
N ALA A 370 33.29 -3.49 -7.29
CA ALA A 370 34.54 -3.27 -8.03
C ALA A 370 34.54 -3.83 -9.46
N PHE A 371 33.73 -4.88 -9.72
CA PHE A 371 33.57 -5.50 -11.02
C PHE A 371 32.75 -4.65 -12.03
N LEU A 372 31.97 -3.67 -11.56
CA LEU A 372 31.06 -2.91 -12.41
C LEU A 372 31.79 -1.75 -13.10
N PRO A 373 31.87 -1.72 -14.45
CA PRO A 373 32.44 -0.59 -15.16
C PRO A 373 31.53 0.65 -15.01
N TYR A 374 32.14 1.84 -15.03
CA TYR A 374 31.41 3.11 -14.92
C TYR A 374 30.44 3.17 -13.71
N LYS A 375 30.83 2.61 -12.56
CA LYS A 375 30.05 2.53 -11.33
C LYS A 375 29.25 3.77 -10.99
N THR A 376 29.93 4.93 -10.99
CA THR A 376 29.32 6.21 -10.64
C THR A 376 28.10 6.54 -11.53
N LYS A 377 28.19 6.26 -12.84
CA LYS A 377 27.08 6.49 -13.76
C LYS A 377 25.92 5.51 -13.51
N HIS A 378 26.23 4.24 -13.25
CA HIS A 378 25.20 3.26 -12.89
C HIS A 378 24.51 3.66 -11.58
N PHE A 379 25.23 4.03 -10.54
CA PHE A 379 24.65 4.43 -9.26
C PHE A 379 23.90 5.76 -9.31
N GLN A 380 24.22 6.62 -10.27
CA GLN A 380 23.43 7.84 -10.52
C GLN A 380 22.11 7.53 -11.25
N ALA A 381 22.12 6.61 -12.21
CA ALA A 381 20.99 6.30 -13.07
C ALA A 381 20.06 5.21 -12.52
N LEU A 382 20.59 4.25 -11.76
CA LEU A 382 19.88 3.07 -11.27
C LEU A 382 19.81 3.08 -9.75
N SER A 383 18.66 2.70 -9.20
CA SER A 383 18.59 2.33 -7.79
C SER A 383 19.24 0.95 -7.58
N CYS A 384 19.68 0.66 -6.36
CA CYS A 384 20.25 -0.65 -6.03
C CYS A 384 19.26 -1.78 -6.32
N GLN A 385 17.98 -1.53 -6.06
CA GLN A 385 16.88 -2.47 -6.32
C GLN A 385 16.78 -2.86 -7.80
N THR A 386 17.20 -2.02 -8.74
CA THR A 386 17.16 -2.32 -10.17
C THR A 386 17.92 -3.61 -10.54
N CYS A 387 19.03 -3.86 -9.85
CA CYS A 387 19.80 -5.09 -9.99
C CYS A 387 19.41 -6.14 -8.96
N HIS A 388 19.04 -5.72 -7.76
CA HIS A 388 18.79 -6.62 -6.62
C HIS A 388 17.33 -7.07 -6.47
N ILE A 389 16.42 -6.63 -7.36
CA ILE A 389 15.06 -7.19 -7.51
C ILE A 389 14.85 -7.55 -8.98
N PRO A 390 15.52 -8.59 -9.51
CA PRO A 390 15.43 -8.93 -10.93
C PRO A 390 14.09 -9.57 -11.30
N ALA A 391 13.43 -10.20 -10.34
CA ALA A 391 12.13 -10.87 -10.49
C ALA A 391 11.38 -10.88 -9.17
N VAL A 392 10.07 -11.00 -9.23
CA VAL A 392 9.19 -11.19 -8.06
C VAL A 392 8.57 -12.59 -8.17
N HIS A 393 8.79 -13.42 -7.15
CA HIS A 393 8.33 -14.82 -7.12
C HIS A 393 6.97 -14.98 -6.43
N PHE A 394 6.12 -13.96 -6.54
CA PHE A 394 4.80 -13.95 -5.93
C PHE A 394 3.82 -13.19 -6.84
N TRP A 395 2.51 -13.29 -6.55
CA TRP A 395 1.52 -12.51 -7.29
C TRP A 395 1.47 -11.06 -6.79
N ALA A 396 0.99 -10.18 -7.65
CA ALA A 396 0.72 -8.79 -7.30
C ALA A 396 -0.53 -8.28 -8.01
N TYR A 397 -1.12 -7.22 -7.51
CA TYR A 397 -2.19 -6.51 -8.21
C TYR A 397 -1.74 -6.14 -9.62
N ARG A 398 -2.58 -6.48 -10.58
CA ARG A 398 -2.45 -6.06 -11.97
C ARG A 398 -3.42 -4.92 -12.26
N SER A 399 -4.67 -5.05 -11.81
CA SER A 399 -5.67 -4.00 -11.95
C SER A 399 -6.65 -3.99 -10.78
N ASP A 400 -7.26 -2.82 -10.56
CA ASP A 400 -8.39 -2.60 -9.68
C ASP A 400 -9.43 -1.78 -10.43
N ASP A 401 -10.51 -2.43 -10.85
CA ASP A 401 -11.53 -1.88 -11.73
C ASP A 401 -12.81 -1.57 -10.94
N TRP A 402 -13.00 -0.32 -10.63
CA TRP A 402 -14.19 0.25 -9.99
C TRP A 402 -15.20 0.83 -10.98
N ALA A 403 -14.97 0.70 -12.26
CA ALA A 403 -15.92 1.19 -13.26
C ALA A 403 -17.21 0.37 -13.28
N PHE A 404 -17.13 -0.88 -12.85
CA PHE A 404 -18.26 -1.76 -12.62
C PHE A 404 -18.33 -2.20 -11.15
N VAL A 405 -19.52 -2.17 -10.56
CA VAL A 405 -19.76 -2.57 -9.17
C VAL A 405 -20.57 -3.86 -9.16
N PHE A 406 -20.01 -4.90 -8.54
CA PHE A 406 -20.70 -6.20 -8.41
C PHE A 406 -21.71 -6.18 -7.26
N ASP A 407 -22.61 -7.13 -7.25
CA ASP A 407 -23.64 -7.34 -6.21
C ASP A 407 -23.04 -7.54 -4.81
N THR A 408 -21.80 -8.03 -4.73
CA THR A 408 -20.99 -8.05 -3.51
C THR A 408 -20.57 -6.65 -3.02
N GLY A 409 -20.78 -5.61 -3.83
CA GLY A 409 -20.37 -4.23 -3.56
C GLY A 409 -18.88 -3.95 -3.77
N GLY A 410 -18.14 -4.91 -4.35
CA GLY A 410 -16.70 -4.80 -4.63
C GLY A 410 -16.36 -4.41 -6.06
N SER A 411 -15.07 -4.19 -6.29
CA SER A 411 -14.45 -3.97 -7.60
C SER A 411 -13.97 -5.28 -8.21
N ARG A 412 -13.60 -5.23 -9.49
CA ARG A 412 -12.90 -6.34 -10.15
C ARG A 412 -11.40 -6.16 -9.96
N ILE A 413 -10.79 -7.09 -9.22
CA ILE A 413 -9.35 -7.13 -9.02
C ILE A 413 -8.76 -8.26 -9.87
N THR A 414 -7.68 -7.96 -10.60
CA THR A 414 -6.90 -8.97 -11.31
C THR A 414 -5.46 -8.97 -10.82
N TYR A 415 -4.82 -10.11 -10.92
CA TYR A 415 -3.47 -10.32 -10.44
C TYR A 415 -2.53 -10.70 -11.59
N ARG A 416 -1.25 -10.36 -11.43
CA ARG A 416 -0.16 -10.86 -12.25
C ARG A 416 0.69 -11.83 -11.44
N GLY A 417 1.41 -12.72 -12.11
CA GLY A 417 2.31 -13.66 -11.44
C GLY A 417 1.60 -14.87 -10.82
N VAL A 418 0.38 -15.16 -11.24
CA VAL A 418 -0.36 -16.36 -10.88
C VAL A 418 -1.17 -16.83 -12.08
N ASP A 419 -1.19 -18.11 -12.29
CA ASP A 419 -2.08 -18.79 -13.24
C ASP A 419 -3.18 -19.48 -12.42
N GLY A 420 -4.41 -18.98 -12.56
CA GLY A 420 -5.54 -19.39 -11.73
C GLY A 420 -5.96 -18.33 -10.70
N SER A 421 -6.47 -18.80 -9.57
CA SER A 421 -7.02 -17.96 -8.49
C SER A 421 -6.05 -17.86 -7.30
N ILE A 422 -5.87 -16.66 -6.76
CA ILE A 422 -5.04 -16.44 -5.56
C ILE A 422 -5.58 -17.12 -4.29
N VAL A 423 -6.84 -17.51 -4.29
CA VAL A 423 -7.48 -18.23 -3.16
C VAL A 423 -7.41 -19.74 -3.30
N ASP A 424 -7.00 -20.24 -4.46
CA ASP A 424 -6.82 -21.66 -4.72
C ASP A 424 -5.34 -22.02 -4.49
N PRO A 425 -5.02 -22.85 -3.48
CA PRO A 425 -3.66 -23.24 -3.17
C PRO A 425 -2.98 -24.07 -4.28
N GLU A 426 -3.74 -24.67 -5.19
CA GLU A 426 -3.23 -25.44 -6.33
C GLU A 426 -2.84 -24.53 -7.52
N SER A 427 -3.27 -23.28 -7.52
CA SER A 427 -2.90 -22.32 -8.57
C SER A 427 -1.40 -22.14 -8.64
N GLU A 428 -0.85 -22.15 -9.86
CA GLU A 428 0.58 -21.98 -10.08
C GLU A 428 0.98 -20.51 -9.92
N VAL A 429 1.92 -20.23 -9.02
CA VAL A 429 2.51 -18.91 -8.85
C VAL A 429 3.71 -18.79 -9.76
N THR A 430 3.51 -18.13 -10.90
CA THR A 430 4.55 -17.95 -11.93
C THR A 430 5.50 -16.79 -11.61
N GLY A 431 5.12 -15.90 -10.69
CA GLY A 431 5.83 -14.66 -10.45
C GLY A 431 5.79 -13.72 -11.66
N TYR A 432 6.51 -12.62 -11.59
CA TYR A 432 6.58 -11.67 -12.70
C TYR A 432 7.88 -10.86 -12.68
N LEU A 433 8.18 -10.25 -13.81
CA LEU A 433 9.32 -9.34 -13.95
C LEU A 433 8.84 -7.89 -13.80
N PRO A 434 9.51 -7.06 -12.97
CA PRO A 434 9.10 -5.69 -12.74
C PRO A 434 9.20 -4.81 -14.00
N ALA A 435 8.39 -3.74 -14.05
CA ALA A 435 8.64 -2.61 -14.92
C ALA A 435 9.77 -1.74 -14.35
N TYR A 436 10.47 -1.02 -15.21
CA TYR A 436 11.54 -0.11 -14.80
C TYR A 436 11.11 1.33 -15.06
N ILE A 437 10.85 2.07 -13.99
CA ILE A 437 10.26 3.41 -14.02
C ILE A 437 11.18 4.43 -13.35
N PRO A 438 11.44 5.59 -13.98
CA PRO A 438 12.14 6.70 -13.33
C PRO A 438 11.35 7.20 -12.11
N THR A 439 12.01 7.18 -10.96
CA THR A 439 11.45 7.63 -9.69
C THR A 439 12.47 8.50 -8.96
N PRO A 440 12.08 9.62 -8.32
CA PRO A 440 12.99 10.43 -7.55
C PRO A 440 13.62 9.66 -6.38
N ASP A 441 14.92 9.86 -6.16
CA ASP A 441 15.61 9.44 -4.94
C ASP A 441 15.41 10.47 -3.80
N LYS A 442 16.03 10.22 -2.64
CA LYS A 442 15.98 11.15 -1.49
C LYS A 442 16.54 12.57 -1.78
N ASN A 443 17.32 12.72 -2.83
CA ASN A 443 17.89 13.98 -3.28
C ASN A 443 17.14 14.55 -4.49
N ASN A 444 15.94 14.04 -4.78
CA ASN A 444 15.12 14.41 -5.93
C ASN A 444 15.77 14.13 -7.31
N ARG A 445 16.75 13.22 -7.38
CA ARG A 445 17.35 12.76 -8.63
C ARG A 445 16.58 11.57 -9.15
N LEU A 446 16.27 11.59 -10.45
CA LEU A 446 15.59 10.46 -11.09
C LEU A 446 16.52 9.25 -11.18
N GLN A 447 16.07 8.14 -10.64
CA GLN A 447 16.69 6.81 -10.78
C GLN A 447 15.69 5.83 -11.33
N ILE A 448 16.15 4.93 -12.20
CA ILE A 448 15.35 3.81 -12.69
C ILE A 448 15.16 2.83 -11.54
N ARG A 449 13.91 2.44 -11.26
CA ARG A 449 13.53 1.52 -10.17
C ARG A 449 12.63 0.39 -10.65
N PRO A 450 12.75 -0.82 -10.09
CA PRO A 450 11.79 -1.88 -10.32
C PRO A 450 10.44 -1.51 -9.71
N THR A 451 9.38 -1.70 -10.49
CA THR A 451 8.06 -1.16 -10.16
C THR A 451 6.99 -2.14 -10.65
N ASN A 452 5.98 -2.40 -9.83
CA ASN A 452 4.74 -2.97 -10.33
C ASN A 452 3.87 -1.83 -10.89
N LEU A 453 3.18 -2.10 -11.98
CA LEU A 453 2.20 -1.19 -12.58
C LEU A 453 0.80 -1.71 -12.30
N ILE A 454 -0.01 -0.91 -11.64
CA ILE A 454 -1.38 -1.27 -11.30
C ILE A 454 -2.31 -0.37 -12.10
N THR A 455 -3.23 -0.99 -12.85
CA THR A 455 -4.19 -0.27 -13.67
C THR A 455 -5.46 -0.05 -12.87
N GLY A 456 -5.79 1.21 -12.60
CA GLY A 456 -7.07 1.60 -12.03
C GLY A 456 -8.06 2.01 -13.11
N VAL A 457 -9.30 1.53 -13.03
CA VAL A 457 -10.39 1.94 -13.91
C VAL A 457 -11.53 2.46 -13.05
N TYR A 458 -12.01 3.68 -13.32
CA TYR A 458 -12.98 4.32 -12.43
C TYR A 458 -13.73 5.45 -13.12
N TRP A 459 -14.92 5.77 -12.59
CA TRP A 459 -15.66 6.95 -12.98
C TRP A 459 -15.18 8.17 -12.20
N PHE A 460 -15.08 9.31 -12.89
CA PHE A 460 -14.61 10.59 -12.36
C PHE A 460 -15.65 11.67 -12.58
N ASP A 461 -15.97 12.40 -11.52
CA ASP A 461 -16.85 13.57 -11.60
C ASP A 461 -16.01 14.79 -11.99
N LYS A 462 -16.13 15.23 -13.25
CA LYS A 462 -15.36 16.38 -13.77
C LYS A 462 -15.74 17.69 -13.08
N ASN A 463 -16.97 17.84 -12.64
CA ASN A 463 -17.41 19.06 -11.97
C ASN A 463 -16.85 19.16 -10.55
N LYS A 464 -16.78 18.03 -9.85
CA LYS A 464 -16.25 17.94 -8.49
C LYS A 464 -14.75 17.66 -8.44
N GLN A 465 -14.11 17.39 -9.60
CA GLN A 465 -12.70 17.03 -9.72
C GLN A 465 -12.27 15.88 -8.78
N ARG A 466 -13.09 14.84 -8.71
CA ARG A 466 -12.86 13.66 -7.84
C ARG A 466 -13.45 12.38 -8.45
N PRO A 467 -13.02 11.20 -7.99
CA PRO A 467 -13.69 9.96 -8.34
C PRO A 467 -15.16 9.96 -7.91
N VAL A 468 -15.98 9.27 -8.68
CA VAL A 468 -17.36 8.97 -8.30
C VAL A 468 -17.31 8.00 -7.12
N PHE A 469 -18.04 8.30 -6.06
CA PHE A 469 -18.05 7.48 -4.85
C PHE A 469 -18.74 6.13 -5.09
N THR A 470 -18.31 5.11 -4.35
CA THR A 470 -18.89 3.76 -4.46
C THR A 470 -20.39 3.75 -4.23
N TRP A 471 -20.92 4.53 -3.29
CA TRP A 471 -22.36 4.64 -3.07
C TRP A 471 -23.09 5.27 -4.27
N GLN A 472 -22.47 6.21 -4.99
CA GLN A 472 -22.99 6.79 -6.23
C GLN A 472 -23.01 5.72 -7.33
N MET A 473 -21.94 4.92 -7.43
CA MET A 473 -21.89 3.76 -8.31
C MET A 473 -23.02 2.77 -7.97
N GLN A 474 -23.19 2.42 -6.70
CA GLN A 474 -24.25 1.54 -6.25
C GLN A 474 -25.64 2.10 -6.59
N SER A 475 -25.86 3.40 -6.40
CA SER A 475 -27.14 4.06 -6.77
C SER A 475 -27.42 4.01 -8.27
N ALA A 476 -26.38 4.03 -9.10
CA ALA A 476 -26.52 3.93 -10.56
C ALA A 476 -26.74 2.47 -11.02
N PHE A 477 -26.11 1.51 -10.39
CA PHE A 477 -26.12 0.11 -10.82
C PHE A 477 -27.30 -0.69 -10.28
N PHE A 478 -27.74 -0.41 -9.05
CA PHE A 478 -28.76 -1.21 -8.39
C PHE A 478 -30.10 -0.50 -8.27
N ALA A 479 -31.17 -1.24 -8.47
CA ALA A 479 -32.53 -0.76 -8.27
C ALA A 479 -32.93 -0.76 -6.80
N GLY A 480 -32.35 -1.66 -6.01
CA GLY A 480 -32.62 -1.84 -4.59
C GLY A 480 -31.78 -2.94 -3.99
N LYS A 481 -32.07 -3.24 -2.73
CA LYS A 481 -31.44 -4.31 -1.97
C LYS A 481 -32.53 -5.17 -1.32
N ASN A 482 -32.48 -6.48 -1.53
CA ASN A 482 -33.36 -7.44 -0.88
C ASN A 482 -32.51 -8.25 0.13
N GLY A 483 -32.72 -8.00 1.42
CA GLY A 483 -31.84 -8.55 2.45
C GLY A 483 -30.38 -8.08 2.28
N GLU A 484 -29.47 -9.01 2.09
CA GLU A 484 -28.06 -8.72 1.82
C GLU A 484 -27.71 -8.59 0.33
N GLU A 485 -28.60 -9.02 -0.56
CA GLU A 485 -28.37 -9.07 -1.99
C GLU A 485 -28.79 -7.78 -2.71
N TRP A 486 -27.96 -7.30 -3.61
CA TRP A 486 -28.24 -6.17 -4.46
C TRP A 486 -28.91 -6.62 -5.75
N THR A 487 -29.95 -5.92 -6.18
CA THR A 487 -30.66 -6.18 -7.43
C THR A 487 -30.22 -5.17 -8.48
N TYR A 488 -29.58 -5.62 -9.56
CA TYR A 488 -29.18 -4.77 -10.66
C TYR A 488 -30.39 -4.12 -11.34
N ARG A 489 -30.18 -2.92 -11.85
CA ARG A 489 -31.18 -2.26 -12.71
C ARG A 489 -31.34 -3.05 -14.02
N PRO A 490 -32.57 -3.09 -14.58
CA PRO A 490 -32.81 -3.81 -15.83
C PRO A 490 -31.93 -3.36 -16.99
N GLU A 491 -31.54 -2.07 -17.00
CA GLU A 491 -30.64 -1.50 -18.01
C GLU A 491 -29.24 -2.09 -17.92
N ILE A 492 -28.74 -2.31 -16.70
CA ILE A 492 -27.43 -2.94 -16.45
C ILE A 492 -27.47 -4.40 -16.87
N VAL A 493 -28.53 -5.14 -16.47
CA VAL A 493 -28.68 -6.54 -16.86
C VAL A 493 -28.68 -6.67 -18.39
N ARG A 494 -29.48 -5.88 -19.10
CA ARG A 494 -29.54 -5.91 -20.57
C ARG A 494 -28.19 -5.63 -21.25
N ALA A 495 -27.35 -4.79 -20.65
CA ALA A 495 -26.09 -4.38 -21.27
C ALA A 495 -24.92 -5.30 -20.92
N PHE A 496 -24.93 -5.91 -19.74
CA PHE A 496 -23.77 -6.60 -19.20
C PHE A 496 -24.00 -8.07 -18.83
N ALA A 497 -25.24 -8.56 -18.81
CA ALA A 497 -25.50 -9.96 -18.53
C ALA A 497 -25.27 -10.83 -19.77
N ASP A 498 -25.01 -12.10 -19.52
CA ASP A 498 -25.03 -13.13 -20.55
C ASP A 498 -26.45 -13.47 -21.02
N LYS A 499 -26.59 -14.52 -21.84
CA LYS A 499 -27.89 -14.95 -22.37
C LYS A 499 -28.84 -15.49 -21.29
N GLU A 500 -28.31 -15.88 -20.15
CA GLU A 500 -29.04 -16.42 -19.00
C GLU A 500 -29.40 -15.34 -17.99
N GLY A 501 -28.97 -14.09 -18.23
CA GLY A 501 -29.21 -12.95 -17.37
C GLY A 501 -28.22 -12.83 -16.22
N ILE A 502 -27.11 -13.56 -16.26
CA ILE A 502 -26.08 -13.59 -15.23
C ILE A 502 -25.01 -12.53 -15.56
N ILE A 503 -24.65 -11.75 -14.56
CA ILE A 503 -23.52 -10.81 -14.63
C ILE A 503 -22.38 -11.37 -13.80
N ASP A 504 -21.36 -11.83 -14.48
CA ASP A 504 -20.11 -12.26 -13.85
C ASP A 504 -18.91 -11.42 -14.30
N ILE A 505 -17.72 -11.75 -13.82
CA ILE A 505 -16.50 -11.01 -14.09
C ILE A 505 -16.19 -10.88 -15.59
N PRO A 506 -16.29 -11.92 -16.44
CA PRO A 506 -16.03 -11.81 -17.87
C PRO A 506 -17.00 -10.89 -18.62
N GLN A 507 -18.27 -10.83 -18.23
CA GLN A 507 -19.31 -10.03 -18.91
C GLN A 507 -19.31 -8.56 -18.53
N ALA A 508 -18.82 -8.20 -17.34
CA ALA A 508 -18.81 -6.83 -16.83
C ALA A 508 -17.74 -5.95 -17.51
N VAL A 509 -17.76 -5.87 -18.83
CA VAL A 509 -16.74 -5.19 -19.66
C VAL A 509 -17.34 -4.02 -20.44
N TYR A 510 -16.63 -2.91 -20.49
CA TYR A 510 -16.94 -1.74 -21.32
C TYR A 510 -16.33 -1.88 -22.72
N ASP A 511 -16.80 -2.86 -23.47
CA ASP A 511 -16.32 -3.19 -24.81
C ASP A 511 -16.91 -2.32 -25.93
N THR A 512 -17.95 -1.54 -25.61
CA THR A 512 -18.61 -0.63 -26.56
C THR A 512 -18.82 0.75 -25.99
N PRO A 513 -18.86 1.81 -26.84
CA PRO A 513 -19.20 3.16 -26.44
C PRO A 513 -20.60 3.30 -25.82
N GLU A 514 -21.55 2.46 -26.26
CA GLU A 514 -22.94 2.46 -25.78
C GLU A 514 -23.02 2.05 -24.31
N LYS A 515 -22.21 1.07 -23.85
CA LYS A 515 -22.12 0.69 -22.44
C LYS A 515 -21.56 1.83 -21.60
N ILE A 516 -20.58 2.56 -22.10
CA ILE A 516 -20.04 3.75 -21.43
C ILE A 516 -21.11 4.84 -21.35
N ALA A 517 -21.81 5.12 -22.44
CA ALA A 517 -22.87 6.11 -22.47
C ALA A 517 -24.05 5.75 -21.55
N LEU A 518 -24.43 4.48 -21.50
CA LEU A 518 -25.45 3.97 -20.59
C LEU A 518 -25.11 4.27 -19.13
N VAL A 519 -23.93 3.85 -18.67
CA VAL A 519 -23.53 4.02 -17.26
C VAL A 519 -23.36 5.51 -16.94
N LYS A 520 -22.83 6.30 -17.88
CA LYS A 520 -22.79 7.77 -17.76
C LYS A 520 -24.19 8.34 -17.49
N GLY A 521 -25.18 7.93 -18.25
CA GLY A 521 -26.58 8.36 -18.07
C GLY A 521 -27.19 7.91 -16.73
N LEU A 522 -26.89 6.70 -16.30
CA LEU A 522 -27.36 6.18 -15.00
C LEU A 522 -26.73 6.94 -13.81
N LEU A 523 -25.44 7.26 -13.89
CA LEU A 523 -24.76 8.09 -12.90
C LEU A 523 -25.36 9.50 -12.80
N GLN A 524 -25.71 10.10 -13.94
CA GLN A 524 -26.40 11.39 -13.97
C GLN A 524 -27.77 11.30 -13.34
N LYS A 525 -28.56 10.29 -13.74
CA LYS A 525 -29.95 10.14 -13.34
C LYS A 525 -30.14 9.75 -11.87
N TYR A 526 -29.37 8.77 -11.39
CA TYR A 526 -29.60 8.15 -10.08
C TYR A 526 -28.59 8.52 -9.01
N ALA A 527 -27.42 9.04 -9.40
CA ALA A 527 -26.33 9.34 -8.48
C ALA A 527 -26.00 10.85 -8.38
N GLY A 528 -26.67 11.69 -9.17
CA GLY A 528 -26.46 13.13 -9.16
C GLY A 528 -25.07 13.58 -9.62
N VAL A 529 -24.39 12.77 -10.43
CA VAL A 529 -23.08 13.09 -11.00
C VAL A 529 -23.30 13.83 -12.31
N ALA A 530 -23.06 15.14 -12.35
CA ALA A 530 -23.44 15.96 -13.49
C ALA A 530 -22.63 15.68 -14.77
N ASP A 531 -21.32 15.46 -14.66
CA ASP A 531 -20.45 15.15 -15.81
C ASP A 531 -19.49 13.99 -15.49
N PRO A 532 -20.00 12.75 -15.47
CA PRO A 532 -19.17 11.57 -15.24
C PRO A 532 -18.34 11.22 -16.47
N GLU A 533 -17.07 10.92 -16.24
CA GLU A 533 -16.08 10.50 -17.23
C GLU A 533 -15.41 9.20 -16.78
N LEU A 534 -15.34 8.23 -17.68
CA LEU A 534 -14.60 7.00 -17.41
C LEU A 534 -13.09 7.25 -17.58
N ARG A 535 -12.30 6.89 -16.59
CA ARG A 535 -10.85 7.07 -16.58
C ARG A 535 -10.10 5.77 -16.37
N ILE A 536 -8.96 5.67 -17.02
CA ILE A 536 -7.98 4.61 -16.83
C ILE A 536 -6.68 5.26 -16.39
N GLU A 537 -6.13 4.81 -15.28
CA GLU A 537 -4.87 5.33 -14.76
C GLU A 537 -3.93 4.20 -14.34
N VAL A 538 -2.68 4.30 -14.79
CA VAL A 538 -1.62 3.39 -14.37
C VAL A 538 -0.88 4.01 -13.19
N VAL A 539 -0.88 3.31 -12.07
CA VAL A 539 -0.22 3.72 -10.84
C VAL A 539 1.06 2.90 -10.66
N PRO A 540 2.23 3.53 -10.63
CA PRO A 540 3.48 2.84 -10.36
C PRO A 540 3.61 2.53 -8.88
N TRP A 541 3.98 1.29 -8.55
CA TRP A 541 4.21 0.84 -7.19
C TRP A 541 5.65 0.33 -7.06
N ALA A 542 6.56 1.20 -6.58
CA ALA A 542 7.98 0.89 -6.46
C ALA A 542 8.24 -0.24 -5.46
N MET A 543 9.22 -1.07 -5.77
CA MET A 543 9.62 -2.22 -4.96
C MET A 543 10.89 -1.91 -4.19
N SER A 544 10.92 -2.33 -2.92
CA SER A 544 12.08 -2.12 -2.05
C SER A 544 12.37 -3.33 -1.15
N HIS A 545 11.59 -4.39 -1.26
CA HIS A 545 11.73 -5.65 -0.52
C HIS A 545 11.87 -6.82 -1.49
N SER A 546 12.11 -8.01 -0.98
CA SER A 546 12.53 -9.19 -1.75
C SER A 546 13.89 -8.98 -2.41
N ILE A 547 14.83 -8.43 -1.64
CA ILE A 547 16.18 -8.14 -2.12
C ILE A 547 16.94 -9.46 -2.34
N ALA A 548 17.37 -9.65 -3.58
CA ALA A 548 18.16 -10.80 -4.01
C ALA A 548 19.63 -10.66 -3.59
N GLY A 549 20.22 -11.77 -3.16
CA GLY A 549 21.64 -11.85 -2.89
C GLY A 549 22.50 -11.81 -4.15
N LYS A 550 23.81 -11.81 -3.94
CA LYS A 550 24.83 -11.75 -5.01
C LYS A 550 24.62 -12.77 -6.15
N GLY A 551 24.11 -13.97 -5.82
CA GLY A 551 23.91 -15.04 -6.81
C GLY A 551 22.71 -14.84 -7.73
N GLN A 552 21.70 -14.10 -7.29
CA GLN A 552 20.43 -13.88 -8.01
C GLN A 552 20.30 -12.47 -8.58
N ALA A 553 21.10 -11.51 -8.10
CA ALA A 553 21.08 -10.14 -8.62
C ALA A 553 21.50 -10.08 -10.10
N THR A 554 20.91 -9.14 -10.85
CA THR A 554 21.29 -8.91 -12.25
C THR A 554 22.74 -8.44 -12.35
N ARG A 555 23.61 -9.29 -12.92
CA ARG A 555 25.04 -9.01 -13.11
C ARG A 555 25.48 -9.01 -14.57
N ASP A 556 24.61 -9.50 -15.43
CA ASP A 556 24.89 -9.58 -16.86
C ASP A 556 24.63 -8.22 -17.53
N CYS A 557 25.65 -7.65 -18.12
CA CYS A 557 25.57 -6.37 -18.83
C CYS A 557 24.56 -6.40 -19.99
N ILE A 558 24.46 -7.55 -20.68
CA ILE A 558 23.54 -7.69 -21.82
C ILE A 558 22.07 -7.66 -21.40
N ALA A 559 21.74 -7.97 -20.15
CA ALA A 559 20.38 -7.86 -19.65
C ALA A 559 19.78 -6.44 -19.84
N CYS A 560 20.62 -5.42 -19.63
CA CYS A 560 20.22 -4.02 -19.79
C CYS A 560 20.66 -3.40 -21.12
N HIS A 561 21.81 -3.83 -21.69
CA HIS A 561 22.43 -3.19 -22.85
C HIS A 561 22.18 -3.88 -24.18
N ALA A 562 21.64 -5.10 -24.18
CA ALA A 562 21.27 -5.78 -25.41
C ALA A 562 20.00 -5.20 -26.05
N ARG A 563 19.81 -5.43 -27.34
CA ARG A 563 18.65 -4.96 -28.11
C ARG A 563 17.30 -5.33 -27.46
N LYS A 564 17.20 -6.50 -26.80
CA LYS A 564 16.04 -6.96 -26.01
C LYS A 564 16.30 -6.74 -24.52
N SER A 565 16.49 -5.49 -24.14
CA SER A 565 16.76 -5.11 -22.74
C SER A 565 15.55 -5.33 -21.84
N ILE A 566 15.82 -5.79 -20.61
CA ILE A 566 14.80 -5.86 -19.55
C ILE A 566 14.22 -4.49 -19.22
N LEU A 567 15.00 -3.41 -19.40
CA LEU A 567 14.59 -2.04 -19.11
C LEU A 567 13.44 -1.55 -20.00
N PHE A 568 13.34 -2.07 -21.23
CA PHE A 568 12.36 -1.64 -22.22
C PHE A 568 11.32 -2.70 -22.55
N ARG A 569 11.18 -3.70 -21.67
CA ARG A 569 10.18 -4.73 -21.89
C ARG A 569 8.78 -4.14 -21.64
N PRO A 570 7.85 -4.28 -22.59
CA PRO A 570 6.46 -3.92 -22.37
C PRO A 570 5.85 -4.73 -21.22
N VAL A 571 5.00 -4.08 -20.44
CA VAL A 571 4.31 -4.69 -19.29
C VAL A 571 2.82 -4.71 -19.57
N ASP A 572 2.24 -5.90 -19.57
CA ASP A 572 0.80 -6.08 -19.78
C ASP A 572 -0.01 -5.38 -18.67
N LEU A 573 -1.00 -4.60 -19.09
CA LEU A 573 -1.83 -3.83 -18.15
C LEU A 573 -3.03 -4.63 -17.69
N ASN A 574 -4.06 -4.74 -18.55
CA ASN A 574 -5.29 -5.43 -18.22
C ASN A 574 -6.03 -5.82 -19.51
N SER A 575 -6.60 -7.02 -19.56
CA SER A 575 -7.43 -7.51 -20.67
C SER A 575 -8.79 -6.81 -20.80
N PHE A 576 -9.27 -6.20 -19.71
CA PHE A 576 -10.61 -5.61 -19.62
C PHE A 576 -10.61 -4.08 -19.74
N LEU A 577 -9.59 -3.49 -20.34
CA LEU A 577 -9.56 -2.03 -20.50
C LEU A 577 -10.67 -1.55 -21.43
N PRO A 578 -11.44 -0.53 -21.02
CA PRO A 578 -12.46 0.09 -21.85
C PRO A 578 -11.88 0.63 -23.16
N GLN A 579 -12.52 0.31 -24.28
CA GLN A 579 -12.07 0.77 -25.59
C GLN A 579 -12.30 2.28 -25.76
N GLY A 580 -11.37 2.95 -26.40
CA GLY A 580 -11.49 4.39 -26.69
C GLY A 580 -11.26 5.32 -25.49
N VAL A 581 -10.98 4.78 -24.32
CA VAL A 581 -10.65 5.58 -23.13
C VAL A 581 -9.12 5.73 -23.03
N PRO A 582 -8.60 6.98 -22.94
CA PRO A 582 -7.16 7.20 -22.86
C PRO A 582 -6.58 6.67 -21.54
N VAL A 583 -5.44 5.99 -21.64
CA VAL A 583 -4.71 5.52 -20.45
C VAL A 583 -3.80 6.64 -19.95
N MET A 584 -3.93 6.99 -18.69
CA MET A 584 -3.20 8.08 -18.06
C MET A 584 -2.09 7.55 -17.16
N PHE A 585 -0.98 8.27 -17.11
CA PHE A 585 0.11 8.04 -16.17
C PHE A 585 0.63 9.39 -15.66
N ARG A 586 0.60 9.61 -14.36
CA ARG A 586 1.02 10.89 -13.76
C ARG A 586 0.40 12.11 -14.46
N GLY A 587 -0.89 12.03 -14.76
CA GLY A 587 -1.65 13.13 -15.39
C GLY A 587 -1.41 13.33 -16.90
N LYS A 588 -0.58 12.50 -17.54
CA LYS A 588 -0.33 12.55 -19.00
C LYS A 588 -0.86 11.29 -19.67
N GLN A 589 -1.37 11.45 -20.89
CA GLN A 589 -1.77 10.31 -21.70
C GLN A 589 -0.54 9.50 -22.09
N LEU A 590 -0.62 8.18 -21.90
CA LEU A 590 0.41 7.24 -22.30
C LEU A 590 0.14 6.69 -23.70
N PRO A 591 1.18 6.53 -24.52
CA PRO A 591 1.10 5.66 -25.67
C PRO A 591 1.02 4.21 -25.17
N VAL A 592 -0.17 3.63 -25.20
CA VAL A 592 -0.36 2.20 -24.95
C VAL A 592 -0.03 1.45 -26.23
N VAL A 593 0.95 0.58 -26.16
CA VAL A 593 1.29 -0.30 -27.29
C VAL A 593 0.32 -1.47 -27.26
N ALA A 594 -0.68 -1.46 -28.13
CA ALA A 594 -1.53 -2.61 -28.37
C ALA A 594 -0.79 -3.61 -29.29
N PHE A 595 -0.58 -4.84 -28.83
CA PHE A 595 -0.10 -5.91 -29.68
C PHE A 595 -1.30 -6.62 -30.31
N ALA A 596 -1.30 -6.80 -31.62
CA ALA A 596 -2.39 -7.47 -32.33
C ALA A 596 -2.71 -8.84 -31.70
N GLY A 597 -3.94 -9.00 -31.20
CA GLY A 597 -4.42 -10.21 -30.53
C GLY A 597 -3.88 -10.43 -29.10
N LYS A 598 -3.23 -9.45 -28.49
CA LYS A 598 -2.73 -9.47 -27.11
C LYS A 598 -3.27 -8.28 -26.32
N GLU A 599 -3.14 -8.40 -25.00
CA GLU A 599 -3.53 -7.34 -24.07
C GLU A 599 -2.73 -6.05 -24.30
N PRO A 600 -3.33 -4.88 -23.99
CA PRO A 600 -2.63 -3.61 -24.02
C PRO A 600 -1.43 -3.64 -23.07
N ALA A 601 -0.29 -3.18 -23.55
CA ALA A 601 0.93 -3.15 -22.78
C ALA A 601 1.49 -1.74 -22.64
N PHE A 602 2.03 -1.46 -21.48
CA PHE A 602 2.73 -0.21 -21.16
C PHE A 602 4.13 -0.23 -21.73
N ASP A 603 4.48 0.80 -22.49
CA ASP A 603 5.83 1.01 -23.01
C ASP A 603 6.50 2.19 -22.26
N ASN A 604 7.60 1.91 -21.59
CA ASN A 604 8.34 2.90 -20.80
C ASN A 604 9.45 3.62 -21.57
N ARG A 605 9.63 3.37 -22.87
CA ARG A 605 10.73 3.97 -23.66
C ARG A 605 10.75 5.48 -23.60
N ALA A 606 9.57 6.11 -23.68
CA ALA A 606 9.46 7.55 -23.58
C ALA A 606 9.91 8.10 -22.22
N LEU A 607 9.62 7.36 -21.13
CA LEU A 607 10.04 7.74 -19.77
C LEU A 607 11.56 7.59 -19.58
N LEU A 608 12.17 6.61 -20.23
CA LEU A 608 13.60 6.35 -20.14
C LEU A 608 14.44 7.16 -21.12
N SER A 609 13.81 7.97 -21.98
CA SER A 609 14.50 8.78 -23.00
C SER A 609 15.47 9.83 -22.43
N SER A 610 15.27 10.24 -21.16
CA SER A 610 16.17 11.14 -20.44
C SER A 610 17.47 10.48 -19.94
N PHE A 611 17.53 9.15 -19.99
CA PHE A 611 18.71 8.39 -19.56
C PHE A 611 19.56 7.99 -20.77
N TYR A 612 20.87 8.17 -20.65
CA TYR A 612 21.80 7.62 -21.64
C TYR A 612 22.06 6.14 -21.34
N ILE A 613 21.56 5.27 -22.21
CA ILE A 613 21.71 3.80 -22.08
C ILE A 613 22.43 3.29 -23.32
N ILE A 614 23.65 2.80 -23.16
CA ILE A 614 24.47 2.26 -24.25
C ILE A 614 23.67 1.17 -24.97
N GLY A 615 23.63 1.24 -26.30
CA GLY A 615 22.87 0.32 -27.15
C GLY A 615 21.43 0.75 -27.42
N HIS A 616 20.88 1.71 -26.69
CA HIS A 616 19.50 2.18 -26.85
C HIS A 616 19.38 3.69 -27.07
N SER A 617 20.18 4.51 -26.40
CA SER A 617 20.15 5.95 -26.58
C SER A 617 20.87 6.34 -27.87
N ARG A 618 20.15 7.03 -28.77
CA ARG A 618 20.71 7.58 -30.00
C ARG A 618 21.05 9.06 -29.81
N ALA A 619 22.32 9.39 -29.96
CA ALA A 619 22.76 10.78 -30.06
C ALA A 619 22.80 11.15 -31.54
N LEU A 620 21.69 11.64 -32.09
CA LEU A 620 21.57 11.99 -33.53
C LEU A 620 22.71 12.85 -34.04
N TRP A 621 23.21 13.76 -33.24
CA TRP A 621 24.35 14.60 -33.63
C TRP A 621 25.65 13.81 -33.80
N VAL A 622 25.86 12.73 -33.02
CA VAL A 622 27.02 11.84 -33.18
C VAL A 622 26.88 11.01 -34.46
N GLU A 623 25.66 10.53 -34.75
CA GLU A 623 25.38 9.82 -36.00
C GLU A 623 25.65 10.75 -37.19
N TRP A 624 25.17 12.00 -37.17
CA TRP A 624 25.43 12.98 -38.23
C TRP A 624 26.93 13.30 -38.38
N LEU A 625 27.65 13.49 -37.26
CA LEU A 625 29.11 13.67 -37.29
C LEU A 625 29.81 12.44 -37.91
N GLY A 626 29.36 11.25 -37.55
CA GLY A 626 29.89 10.01 -38.15
C GLY A 626 29.66 9.96 -39.64
N TRP A 627 28.44 10.23 -40.13
CA TRP A 627 28.15 10.27 -41.54
C TRP A 627 28.91 11.36 -42.30
N LEU A 628 29.02 12.56 -41.71
CA LEU A 628 29.81 13.65 -42.26
C LEU A 628 31.30 13.28 -42.35
N SER A 629 31.83 12.61 -41.35
CA SER A 629 33.23 12.15 -41.37
C SER A 629 33.46 11.11 -42.47
N ILE A 630 32.56 10.14 -42.61
CA ILE A 630 32.64 9.12 -43.69
C ILE A 630 32.54 9.79 -45.05
N ALA A 631 31.55 10.68 -45.24
CA ALA A 631 31.37 11.40 -46.49
C ALA A 631 32.60 12.25 -46.85
N SER A 632 33.21 12.91 -45.87
CA SER A 632 34.43 13.71 -46.03
C SER A 632 35.62 12.83 -46.47
N VAL A 633 35.81 11.68 -45.83
CA VAL A 633 36.87 10.72 -46.20
C VAL A 633 36.67 10.21 -47.64
N VAL A 634 35.45 9.84 -47.99
CA VAL A 634 35.13 9.36 -49.35
C VAL A 634 35.37 10.46 -50.39
N LEU A 635 34.87 11.68 -50.10
CA LEU A 635 35.07 12.83 -51.02
C LEU A 635 36.55 13.15 -51.18
N PHE A 636 37.30 13.19 -50.08
CA PHE A 636 38.74 13.45 -50.11
C PHE A 636 39.50 12.36 -50.91
N SER A 637 39.13 11.11 -50.75
CA SER A 637 39.72 9.99 -51.47
C SER A 637 39.43 10.06 -52.98
N ILE A 638 38.21 10.42 -53.36
CA ILE A 638 37.84 10.65 -54.77
C ILE A 638 38.61 11.83 -55.33
N LEU A 639 38.66 12.95 -54.63
CA LEU A 639 39.37 14.15 -55.07
C LEU A 639 40.87 13.86 -55.22
N HIS A 640 41.47 13.19 -54.28
CA HIS A 640 42.87 12.77 -54.32
C HIS A 640 43.15 11.84 -55.48
N GLY A 641 42.27 10.85 -55.74
CA GLY A 641 42.36 9.94 -56.88
C GLY A 641 42.26 10.68 -58.22
N ALA A 642 41.31 11.61 -58.36
CA ALA A 642 41.13 12.44 -59.51
C ALA A 642 42.35 13.33 -59.81
N LEU A 643 42.87 13.99 -58.75
CA LEU A 643 44.09 14.82 -58.91
C LEU A 643 45.31 14.01 -59.28
N ARG A 644 45.48 12.77 -58.85
CA ARG A 644 46.53 11.86 -59.25
C ARG A 644 46.39 11.45 -60.73
N LEU A 645 45.18 11.15 -61.14
CA LEU A 645 44.91 10.81 -62.58
C LEU A 645 45.19 11.99 -63.48
N LEU A 646 44.76 13.19 -63.08
CA LEU A 646 45.02 14.42 -63.85
C LEU A 646 46.48 14.84 -63.82
N GLY A 647 47.18 14.60 -62.70
CA GLY A 647 48.63 14.86 -62.62
C GLY A 647 49.51 13.86 -63.33
N GLY A 648 49.04 12.64 -63.60
CA GLY A 648 49.71 11.61 -64.39
C GLY A 648 49.49 11.72 -65.88
N LEU A 649 48.65 12.66 -66.32
CA LEU A 649 48.42 12.99 -67.75
C LEU A 649 49.26 14.18 -68.22
N LYS A 650 50.14 14.71 -67.38
CA LYS A 650 51.22 15.62 -67.72
C LYS A 650 52.55 14.87 -67.73
#